data_ae28b97407fbfb11846a4b9a69db6145
#
_entry.id   ae28b97407fbfb11846a4b9a69db6145
#
_cell.length_a   1.000
_cell.length_b   1.000
_cell.length_c   1.000
_cell.angle_alpha   90.00
_cell.angle_beta   90.00
_cell.angle_gamma   90.00
#
_symmetry.space_group_name_H-M   'P 1'
#
loop_
_entity.id
_entity.type
_entity.pdbx_description
1 polymer ?
#
loop_
_entity_poly.entity_id
_entity_poly.type
_entity_poly.pdbx_seq_one_letter_code
_entity_poly.pdbx_strand_id
1 'polypeptide(L)'
;MEKVLWIAEKESQLSQGIYSAIPGSTENEGPGWARRGEQWFIWLDGHAFQQAPPDHYLPDDVPLTAGKKKVWRMSDLPIIPGARAWKLLPDPRKKARIAKLKELLQWCDVVHHLGDSDEEGQCLVDEALEYFQFKKPVRRVLINDYNPTKIKESLANIRDNTEPQFTGWRRWGLARSRYDWLLGMNGTRAMTLRGREVGQQGLLPVGSVQTPLLYIARERDRLIEEFQPHAYQVVTVQLRPSEGPEFQARWNPRPEQHGMDEDGRVIDAQVASSIAERVRGRPGSVTQCAITEKSKKPPLPLSMNELQMEGFSRYDYSALEVMEAAQKLYDTYKVMTYPRTDVRYLSEAHHDEAGAVIAAVLQIRPDLTQLADHIDRSRKSAAFDDAKVRTPTGEPTPHHGIVPAIPEKMVSPAEWTACERNVYDLVVRAYLAQFASDYTYQATTLQVDIDGEAFAASGTTPVQLGWKAIYQEPPPLDGVEQTEDNLPSLTLPRLNEGDSVSCLSCNMVEQMTTPPPRFDDNMLLDAMKNLHRYVVDPELRKLLKEGEGIGTTATRAGIIADMKKRELFVPAPKGKKKLMTSAQARNLIDALPMKVKDPAQAGHFKQSLDQVASGALTHAEFMEYTERFVREVVEVAKVAEMAALPPSAGEQIPCPNCSGELQNRGKRTACSQCQFVLWHEAFGKLLGAKDIEALLKRGETRLLQNLIGREKKTKFSARLSLDRATGKTKPLFDQPGSATAKAAITHKEQITLSPLNCPRCSAILEPSGKTLECPSCQFKLFSELLGRALNDAELKALLNDGITEKLSGFISPKNNSAFSARLKLNREAWKVEFEFEKKATDRA
;
A
#
# COMPACT_ATOMS: atom_id res chain seq x y z
N MET A 1 -20.62 37.24 -26.57
CA MET A 1 -20.41 36.34 -25.38
C MET A 1 -18.93 36.13 -25.15
N GLU A 2 -18.47 36.08 -23.89
CA GLU A 2 -17.09 35.81 -23.56
C GLU A 2 -16.70 34.40 -23.99
N LYS A 3 -15.59 34.24 -24.70
CA LYS A 3 -15.10 32.91 -25.16
C LYS A 3 -14.36 32.21 -24.04
N VAL A 4 -15.00 31.23 -23.43
CA VAL A 4 -14.48 30.50 -22.26
C VAL A 4 -13.80 29.20 -22.69
N LEU A 5 -12.55 29.02 -22.22
CA LEU A 5 -11.84 27.75 -22.29
C LEU A 5 -11.72 27.12 -20.89
N TRP A 6 -12.24 25.93 -20.74
CA TRP A 6 -12.12 25.12 -19.54
C TRP A 6 -10.93 24.17 -19.66
N ILE A 7 -9.96 24.26 -18.75
CA ILE A 7 -8.81 23.37 -18.72
C ILE A 7 -8.88 22.51 -17.45
N ALA A 8 -9.14 21.21 -17.63
CA ALA A 8 -9.25 20.25 -16.55
C ALA A 8 -8.01 19.33 -16.47
N GLU A 9 -7.81 18.73 -15.33
CA GLU A 9 -6.81 17.66 -15.19
C GLU A 9 -7.31 16.37 -15.84
N LYS A 10 -8.59 16.01 -15.64
CA LYS A 10 -9.21 14.76 -16.09
C LYS A 10 -10.53 15.00 -16.81
N GLU A 11 -10.89 14.12 -17.74
CA GLU A 11 -12.18 14.15 -18.43
C GLU A 11 -13.37 14.09 -17.48
N SER A 12 -13.26 13.29 -16.40
CA SER A 12 -14.34 13.10 -15.43
C SER A 12 -14.77 14.39 -14.73
N GLN A 13 -13.85 15.34 -14.54
CA GLN A 13 -14.18 16.64 -13.96
C GLN A 13 -15.15 17.44 -14.85
N LEU A 14 -15.07 17.24 -16.15
CA LEU A 14 -15.92 17.89 -17.14
C LEU A 14 -17.21 17.11 -17.37
N SER A 15 -17.10 15.84 -17.78
CA SER A 15 -18.22 15.02 -18.24
C SER A 15 -19.24 14.72 -17.12
N GLN A 16 -18.79 14.60 -15.91
CA GLN A 16 -19.63 14.25 -14.76
C GLN A 16 -19.85 15.42 -13.79
N GLY A 17 -19.07 16.48 -13.96
CA GLY A 17 -19.22 17.69 -13.16
C GLY A 17 -19.81 18.83 -13.97
N ILE A 18 -18.93 19.52 -14.66
CA ILE A 18 -19.25 20.80 -15.30
C ILE A 18 -20.38 20.72 -16.35
N TYR A 19 -20.41 19.64 -17.15
CA TYR A 19 -21.41 19.50 -18.20
C TYR A 19 -22.86 19.44 -17.68
N SER A 20 -23.08 18.94 -16.47
CA SER A 20 -24.41 18.92 -15.85
C SER A 20 -24.93 20.33 -15.52
N ALA A 21 -24.04 21.26 -15.25
CA ALA A 21 -24.37 22.62 -14.83
C ALA A 21 -24.32 23.65 -15.97
N ILE A 22 -23.77 23.30 -17.13
CA ILE A 22 -23.71 24.19 -18.32
C ILE A 22 -24.71 23.74 -19.36
N PRO A 23 -25.66 24.61 -19.81
CA PRO A 23 -26.64 24.27 -20.84
C PRO A 23 -26.01 23.86 -22.17
N GLY A 24 -26.67 22.97 -22.91
CA GLY A 24 -26.31 22.56 -24.27
C GLY A 24 -25.92 21.08 -24.38
N SER A 25 -25.77 20.58 -25.60
CA SER A 25 -25.24 19.25 -25.90
C SER A 25 -23.71 19.29 -26.01
N THR A 26 -23.04 18.20 -25.60
CA THR A 26 -21.58 18.08 -25.72
C THR A 26 -21.24 17.42 -27.06
N GLU A 27 -20.38 18.05 -27.82
CA GLU A 27 -19.80 17.54 -29.05
C GLU A 27 -18.34 17.18 -28.78
N ASN A 28 -18.03 15.88 -28.84
CA ASN A 28 -16.66 15.40 -28.74
C ASN A 28 -15.95 15.62 -30.08
N GLU A 29 -15.02 16.56 -30.13
CA GLU A 29 -14.31 16.91 -31.35
C GLU A 29 -12.92 16.25 -31.46
N GLY A 30 -12.48 15.51 -30.44
CA GLY A 30 -11.21 14.80 -30.48
C GLY A 30 -10.79 14.12 -29.15
N PRO A 31 -9.67 13.42 -29.17
CA PRO A 31 -9.19 12.70 -27.98
C PRO A 31 -8.60 13.68 -26.96
N GLY A 32 -9.40 14.19 -26.05
CA GLY A 32 -8.96 15.07 -24.99
C GLY A 32 -9.54 16.48 -25.03
N TRP A 33 -10.52 16.75 -25.89
CA TRP A 33 -11.25 18.02 -25.94
C TRP A 33 -12.68 17.85 -26.47
N ALA A 34 -13.53 18.75 -26.06
CA ALA A 34 -14.93 18.80 -26.44
C ALA A 34 -15.43 20.25 -26.57
N ARG A 35 -16.55 20.45 -27.23
CA ARG A 35 -17.25 21.73 -27.33
C ARG A 35 -18.67 21.59 -26.74
N ARG A 36 -19.14 22.66 -26.11
CA ARG A 36 -20.54 22.75 -25.65
C ARG A 36 -21.04 24.18 -25.85
N GLY A 37 -21.86 24.39 -26.85
CA GLY A 37 -22.26 25.73 -27.30
C GLY A 37 -21.02 26.54 -27.71
N GLU A 38 -20.88 27.73 -27.14
CA GLU A 38 -19.72 28.63 -27.41
C GLU A 38 -18.53 28.37 -26.47
N GLN A 39 -18.52 27.30 -25.66
CA GLN A 39 -17.45 26.99 -24.72
C GLN A 39 -16.65 25.77 -25.18
N TRP A 40 -15.33 25.84 -24.98
CA TRP A 40 -14.40 24.75 -25.22
C TRP A 40 -13.90 24.15 -23.92
N PHE A 41 -13.67 22.85 -23.95
CA PHE A 41 -13.21 22.02 -22.84
C PHE A 41 -12.02 21.19 -23.29
N ILE A 42 -10.97 21.18 -22.49
CA ILE A 42 -9.79 20.35 -22.72
C ILE A 42 -9.32 19.75 -21.39
N TRP A 43 -8.89 18.50 -21.41
CA TRP A 43 -8.31 17.86 -20.21
C TRP A 43 -6.94 17.31 -20.51
N LEU A 44 -6.03 17.45 -19.56
CA LEU A 44 -4.60 17.21 -19.78
C LEU A 44 -4.16 15.77 -19.46
N ASP A 45 -4.95 14.99 -18.70
CA ASP A 45 -4.62 13.63 -18.21
C ASP A 45 -3.24 13.61 -17.50
N GLY A 46 -3.07 14.48 -16.52
CA GLY A 46 -1.79 14.72 -15.85
C GLY A 46 -0.88 15.70 -16.61
N HIS A 47 0.35 15.89 -16.17
CA HIS A 47 1.26 16.88 -16.74
C HIS A 47 1.44 16.73 -18.25
N ALA A 48 1.16 17.81 -18.98
CA ALA A 48 1.40 17.90 -20.43
C ALA A 48 2.86 18.30 -20.73
N PHE A 49 3.56 18.85 -19.74
CA PHE A 49 4.93 19.30 -19.84
C PHE A 49 5.77 18.67 -18.74
N GLN A 50 7.06 18.56 -18.99
CA GLN A 50 8.03 18.01 -18.02
C GLN A 50 9.27 18.89 -18.00
N GLN A 51 9.94 18.98 -16.84
CA GLN A 51 11.27 19.57 -16.76
C GLN A 51 12.21 18.82 -17.70
N ALA A 52 13.02 19.57 -18.47
CA ALA A 52 13.99 18.98 -19.39
C ALA A 52 14.94 18.01 -18.65
N PRO A 53 15.27 16.87 -19.23
CA PRO A 53 16.18 15.92 -18.59
C PRO A 53 17.60 16.51 -18.49
N PRO A 54 18.45 16.01 -17.58
CA PRO A 54 19.81 16.50 -17.39
C PRO A 54 20.65 16.55 -18.66
N ASP A 55 20.44 15.64 -19.58
CA ASP A 55 21.15 15.59 -20.85
C ASP A 55 20.99 16.86 -21.71
N HIS A 56 19.88 17.59 -21.49
CA HIS A 56 19.61 18.87 -22.16
C HIS A 56 20.58 19.99 -21.75
N TYR A 57 21.09 19.91 -20.52
CA TYR A 57 21.97 20.93 -19.92
C TYR A 57 23.47 20.58 -19.99
N LEU A 58 23.80 19.39 -20.54
CA LEU A 58 25.17 18.95 -20.73
C LEU A 58 25.70 19.39 -22.09
N PRO A 59 27.02 19.64 -22.22
CA PRO A 59 27.67 19.93 -23.50
C PRO A 59 27.41 18.87 -24.56
N ASP A 60 27.44 19.27 -25.84
CA ASP A 60 27.13 18.36 -26.96
C ASP A 60 28.23 17.33 -27.24
N ASP A 61 29.47 17.58 -26.78
CA ASP A 61 30.62 16.68 -26.86
C ASP A 61 30.57 15.49 -25.90
N VAL A 62 29.60 15.45 -24.98
CA VAL A 62 29.42 14.30 -24.07
C VAL A 62 29.02 13.07 -24.88
N PRO A 63 29.77 11.95 -24.79
CA PRO A 63 29.52 10.75 -25.55
C PRO A 63 28.11 10.19 -25.32
N LEU A 64 27.51 9.63 -26.38
CA LEU A 64 26.19 9.02 -26.31
C LEU A 64 26.29 7.50 -26.05
N THR A 65 25.39 7.00 -25.24
CA THR A 65 25.15 5.56 -25.10
C THR A 65 24.48 4.99 -26.36
N ALA A 66 24.43 3.68 -26.52
CA ALA A 66 23.68 3.01 -27.57
C ALA A 66 22.19 3.43 -27.63
N GLY A 67 21.60 3.86 -26.50
CA GLY A 67 20.24 4.38 -26.40
C GLY A 67 20.12 5.90 -26.68
N LYS A 68 21.14 6.52 -27.27
CA LYS A 68 21.19 7.97 -27.61
C LYS A 68 21.02 8.89 -26.39
N LYS A 69 21.39 8.44 -25.18
CA LYS A 69 21.45 9.27 -23.97
C LYS A 69 22.91 9.58 -23.66
N LYS A 70 23.17 10.77 -23.15
CA LYS A 70 24.52 11.16 -22.73
C LYS A 70 25.07 10.25 -21.64
N VAL A 71 26.33 9.83 -21.76
CA VAL A 71 27.01 9.00 -20.74
C VAL A 71 27.11 9.80 -19.44
N TRP A 72 26.86 9.15 -18.31
CA TRP A 72 27.03 9.79 -17.01
C TRP A 72 28.51 9.82 -16.65
N ARG A 73 29.01 10.99 -16.26
CA ARG A 73 30.37 11.22 -15.80
C ARG A 73 30.34 12.01 -14.49
N MET A 74 31.21 11.68 -13.56
CA MET A 74 31.32 12.38 -12.27
C MET A 74 31.76 13.82 -12.47
N SER A 75 32.60 14.08 -13.47
CA SER A 75 33.07 15.44 -13.84
C SER A 75 31.97 16.40 -14.28
N ASP A 76 30.83 15.88 -14.72
CA ASP A 76 29.70 16.71 -15.18
C ASP A 76 28.79 17.12 -14.03
N LEU A 77 29.01 16.63 -12.81
CA LEU A 77 28.17 16.86 -11.66
C LEU A 77 28.76 17.96 -10.75
N PRO A 78 27.90 18.84 -10.18
CA PRO A 78 26.44 18.82 -10.32
C PRO A 78 25.95 19.53 -11.60
N ILE A 79 24.91 19.00 -12.21
CA ILE A 79 24.19 19.64 -13.31
C ILE A 79 23.16 20.59 -12.71
N ILE A 80 23.39 21.89 -12.86
CA ILE A 80 22.54 22.95 -12.32
C ILE A 80 22.14 23.87 -13.45
N PRO A 81 20.86 23.85 -13.89
CA PRO A 81 20.34 24.84 -14.82
C PRO A 81 20.38 26.23 -14.18
N GLY A 82 20.94 27.22 -14.87
CA GLY A 82 20.87 28.60 -14.39
C GLY A 82 19.42 29.09 -14.29
N ALA A 83 19.18 30.13 -13.52
CA ALA A 83 17.85 30.66 -13.21
C ALA A 83 16.93 30.86 -14.44
N ARG A 84 17.50 31.21 -15.60
CA ARG A 84 16.81 31.44 -16.87
C ARG A 84 16.90 30.27 -17.85
N ALA A 85 17.60 29.17 -17.48
CA ALA A 85 17.87 28.02 -18.35
C ALA A 85 16.88 26.86 -18.12
N TRP A 86 16.03 26.92 -17.10
CA TRP A 86 15.00 25.93 -16.88
C TRP A 86 14.05 25.82 -18.07
N LYS A 87 13.87 24.64 -18.61
CA LYS A 87 13.01 24.39 -19.77
C LYS A 87 11.97 23.33 -19.48
N LEU A 88 10.75 23.63 -19.87
CA LEU A 88 9.66 22.67 -19.97
C LEU A 88 9.66 22.06 -21.38
N LEU A 89 9.56 20.74 -21.47
CA LEU A 89 9.43 20.01 -22.71
C LEU A 89 8.04 19.39 -22.80
N PRO A 90 7.36 19.47 -23.96
CA PRO A 90 6.06 18.83 -24.13
C PRO A 90 6.18 17.31 -24.14
N ASP A 91 5.22 16.63 -23.53
CA ASP A 91 5.13 15.16 -23.58
C ASP A 91 4.78 14.72 -25.02
N PRO A 92 5.66 13.96 -25.69
CA PRO A 92 5.43 13.50 -27.06
C PRO A 92 4.14 12.69 -27.24
N ARG A 93 3.68 12.02 -26.17
CA ARG A 93 2.43 11.23 -26.18
C ARG A 93 1.19 12.10 -26.24
N LYS A 94 1.27 13.36 -25.83
CA LYS A 94 0.19 14.35 -25.77
C LYS A 94 0.24 15.39 -26.91
N LYS A 95 1.06 15.15 -27.94
CA LYS A 95 1.32 16.12 -29.03
C LYS A 95 0.06 16.72 -29.64
N ALA A 96 -0.95 15.92 -29.97
CA ALA A 96 -2.20 16.39 -30.59
C ALA A 96 -2.97 17.31 -29.62
N ARG A 97 -3.07 16.93 -28.35
CA ARG A 97 -3.73 17.67 -27.28
C ARG A 97 -3.03 19.01 -27.01
N ILE A 98 -1.71 19.01 -26.95
CA ILE A 98 -0.90 20.23 -26.77
C ILE A 98 -1.07 21.19 -27.95
N ALA A 99 -1.15 20.68 -29.17
CA ALA A 99 -1.42 21.49 -30.36
C ALA A 99 -2.83 22.12 -30.31
N LYS A 100 -3.86 21.34 -29.90
CA LYS A 100 -5.22 21.86 -29.73
C LYS A 100 -5.30 22.87 -28.58
N LEU A 101 -4.62 22.61 -27.46
CA LEU A 101 -4.53 23.58 -26.35
C LEU A 101 -3.96 24.93 -26.83
N LYS A 102 -2.90 24.93 -27.62
CA LYS A 102 -2.32 26.15 -28.21
C LYS A 102 -3.35 26.94 -29.03
N GLU A 103 -4.09 26.25 -29.89
CA GLU A 103 -5.17 26.85 -30.73
C GLU A 103 -6.26 27.47 -29.83
N LEU A 104 -6.73 26.73 -28.82
CA LEU A 104 -7.79 27.16 -27.93
C LEU A 104 -7.37 28.34 -27.02
N LEU A 105 -6.12 28.38 -26.55
CA LEU A 105 -5.58 29.53 -25.82
C LEU A 105 -5.52 30.82 -26.66
N GLN A 106 -5.30 30.69 -27.96
CA GLN A 106 -5.37 31.87 -28.87
C GLN A 106 -6.83 32.34 -29.08
N TRP A 107 -7.75 31.39 -29.14
CA TRP A 107 -9.17 31.65 -29.39
C TRP A 107 -9.90 32.24 -28.17
N CYS A 108 -9.66 31.74 -26.94
CA CYS A 108 -10.42 32.11 -25.74
C CYS A 108 -10.12 33.54 -25.27
N ASP A 109 -11.09 34.13 -24.55
CA ASP A 109 -10.95 35.41 -23.85
C ASP A 109 -10.54 35.20 -22.38
N VAL A 110 -10.99 34.06 -21.80
CA VAL A 110 -10.73 33.68 -20.41
C VAL A 110 -10.52 32.17 -20.31
N VAL A 111 -9.66 31.76 -19.38
CA VAL A 111 -9.48 30.35 -19.00
C VAL A 111 -10.13 30.09 -17.65
N HIS A 112 -10.95 29.04 -17.56
CA HIS A 112 -11.38 28.46 -16.30
C HIS A 112 -10.50 27.26 -15.98
N HIS A 113 -9.72 27.37 -14.91
CA HIS A 113 -8.73 26.40 -14.44
C HIS A 113 -9.37 25.42 -13.47
N LEU A 114 -9.44 24.13 -13.87
CA LEU A 114 -10.07 23.01 -13.17
C LEU A 114 -9.06 21.92 -12.75
N GLY A 115 -7.82 22.29 -12.46
CA GLY A 115 -6.91 21.35 -11.81
C GLY A 115 -7.46 20.87 -10.46
N ASP A 116 -7.02 19.71 -9.96
CA ASP A 116 -7.39 19.23 -8.62
C ASP A 116 -7.09 20.31 -7.57
N SER A 117 -7.76 20.25 -6.44
CA SER A 117 -7.70 21.28 -5.39
C SER A 117 -6.45 21.13 -4.51
N ASP A 118 -5.29 20.97 -5.14
CA ASP A 118 -3.99 20.85 -4.49
C ASP A 118 -2.88 21.56 -5.30
N GLU A 119 -1.65 21.61 -4.79
CA GLU A 119 -0.50 22.24 -5.41
C GLU A 119 -0.12 21.59 -6.75
N GLU A 120 -0.33 20.28 -6.88
CA GLU A 120 -0.04 19.52 -8.10
C GLU A 120 -1.02 19.88 -9.22
N GLY A 121 -2.33 19.87 -8.92
CA GLY A 121 -3.39 20.26 -9.86
C GLY A 121 -3.27 21.71 -10.29
N GLN A 122 -2.84 22.60 -9.38
CA GLN A 122 -2.53 24.01 -9.71
C GLN A 122 -1.37 24.09 -10.69
N CYS A 123 -0.27 23.41 -10.40
CA CYS A 123 0.92 23.44 -11.25
C CYS A 123 0.67 22.85 -12.65
N LEU A 124 -0.11 21.80 -12.73
CA LEU A 124 -0.38 21.08 -13.98
C LEU A 124 -0.98 21.98 -15.07
N VAL A 125 -1.91 22.86 -14.72
CA VAL A 125 -2.53 23.81 -15.65
C VAL A 125 -1.67 25.06 -15.80
N ASP A 126 -1.15 25.61 -14.73
CA ASP A 126 -0.32 26.82 -14.78
C ASP A 126 0.96 26.63 -15.61
N GLU A 127 1.60 25.45 -15.58
CA GLU A 127 2.73 25.13 -16.46
C GLU A 127 2.37 25.20 -17.93
N ALA A 128 1.17 24.75 -18.28
CA ALA A 128 0.68 24.84 -19.66
C ALA A 128 0.43 26.29 -20.09
N LEU A 129 -0.17 27.09 -19.22
CA LEU A 129 -0.40 28.51 -19.45
C LEU A 129 0.94 29.29 -19.57
N GLU A 130 1.90 29.02 -18.70
CA GLU A 130 3.24 29.63 -18.75
C GLU A 130 4.01 29.22 -20.00
N TYR A 131 3.96 27.95 -20.39
CA TYR A 131 4.63 27.45 -21.60
C TYR A 131 4.17 28.20 -22.85
N PHE A 132 2.87 28.49 -22.94
CA PHE A 132 2.30 29.26 -24.04
C PHE A 132 2.27 30.78 -23.81
N GLN A 133 2.84 31.25 -22.69
CA GLN A 133 2.89 32.67 -22.31
C GLN A 133 1.49 33.33 -22.34
N PHE A 134 0.48 32.63 -21.85
CA PHE A 134 -0.89 33.12 -21.78
C PHE A 134 -1.00 34.32 -20.84
N LYS A 135 -1.66 35.41 -21.29
CA LYS A 135 -1.73 36.69 -20.56
C LYS A 135 -3.15 37.17 -20.29
N LYS A 136 -4.15 36.45 -20.80
CA LYS A 136 -5.54 36.82 -20.57
C LYS A 136 -6.00 36.31 -19.18
N PRO A 137 -7.18 36.73 -18.68
CA PRO A 137 -7.66 36.32 -17.36
C PRO A 137 -7.76 34.80 -17.19
N VAL A 138 -7.37 34.33 -15.99
CA VAL A 138 -7.51 32.93 -15.58
C VAL A 138 -8.34 32.91 -14.29
N ARG A 139 -9.41 32.15 -14.29
CA ARG A 139 -10.32 31.99 -13.15
C ARG A 139 -10.22 30.57 -12.60
N ARG A 140 -10.12 30.43 -11.29
CA ARG A 140 -9.97 29.14 -10.61
C ARG A 140 -11.33 28.60 -10.15
N VAL A 141 -11.63 27.35 -10.51
CA VAL A 141 -12.80 26.61 -10.08
C VAL A 141 -12.34 25.40 -9.28
N LEU A 142 -12.83 25.27 -8.06
CA LEU A 142 -12.48 24.17 -7.15
C LEU A 142 -13.65 23.18 -7.08
N ILE A 143 -13.42 21.92 -7.46
CA ILE A 143 -14.44 20.85 -7.38
C ILE A 143 -13.91 19.75 -6.47
N ASN A 144 -14.56 19.57 -5.33
CA ASN A 144 -14.24 18.55 -4.34
C ASN A 144 -15.33 17.50 -4.19
N ASP A 145 -16.52 17.82 -4.68
CA ASP A 145 -17.70 16.95 -4.67
C ASP A 145 -18.45 17.10 -6.00
N TYR A 146 -18.85 15.97 -6.58
CA TYR A 146 -19.60 15.92 -7.85
C TYR A 146 -21.13 15.95 -7.65
N ASN A 147 -21.60 16.20 -6.44
CA ASN A 147 -23.02 16.48 -6.22
C ASN A 147 -23.44 17.70 -7.05
N PRO A 148 -24.53 17.63 -7.84
CA PRO A 148 -24.97 18.74 -8.71
C PRO A 148 -25.15 20.07 -8.00
N THR A 149 -25.59 20.06 -6.73
CA THR A 149 -25.71 21.25 -5.88
C THR A 149 -24.34 21.84 -5.59
N LYS A 150 -23.37 21.00 -5.18
CA LYS A 150 -22.00 21.44 -4.87
C LYS A 150 -21.25 21.96 -6.11
N ILE A 151 -21.50 21.39 -7.28
CA ILE A 151 -20.97 21.91 -8.52
C ILE A 151 -21.52 23.30 -8.82
N LYS A 152 -22.84 23.52 -8.64
CA LYS A 152 -23.44 24.87 -8.81
C LYS A 152 -22.84 25.87 -7.83
N GLU A 153 -22.64 25.48 -6.56
CA GLU A 153 -21.97 26.32 -5.57
C GLU A 153 -20.53 26.66 -6.00
N SER A 154 -19.76 25.68 -6.48
CA SER A 154 -18.41 25.90 -7.01
C SER A 154 -18.40 26.86 -8.20
N LEU A 155 -19.37 26.74 -9.09
CA LEU A 155 -19.52 27.64 -10.25
C LEU A 155 -20.00 29.04 -9.88
N ALA A 156 -20.76 29.17 -8.81
CA ALA A 156 -21.14 30.47 -8.27
C ALA A 156 -19.98 31.17 -7.54
N ASN A 157 -18.97 30.40 -7.10
CA ASN A 157 -17.79 30.89 -6.36
C ASN A 157 -16.49 30.74 -7.16
N ILE A 158 -16.53 31.16 -8.42
CA ILE A 158 -15.32 31.17 -9.28
C ILE A 158 -14.40 32.30 -8.80
N ARG A 159 -13.12 31.95 -8.54
CA ARG A 159 -12.12 32.83 -7.96
C ARG A 159 -11.10 33.30 -9.01
N ASP A 160 -10.37 34.36 -8.72
CA ASP A 160 -9.25 34.81 -9.58
C ASP A 160 -8.02 33.94 -9.31
N ASN A 161 -7.38 33.42 -10.37
CA ASN A 161 -6.16 32.57 -10.23
C ASN A 161 -4.95 33.36 -9.70
N THR A 162 -5.02 34.68 -9.58
CA THR A 162 -3.97 35.53 -9.00
C THR A 162 -4.10 35.65 -7.47
N GLU A 163 -5.13 35.10 -6.86
CA GLU A 163 -5.29 35.13 -5.41
C GLU A 163 -4.11 34.47 -4.68
N PRO A 164 -3.76 34.94 -3.46
CA PRO A 164 -2.59 34.48 -2.71
C PRO A 164 -2.52 32.96 -2.53
N GLN A 165 -3.65 32.29 -2.36
CA GLN A 165 -3.74 30.85 -2.21
C GLN A 165 -3.22 30.13 -3.45
N PHE A 166 -3.71 30.48 -4.64
CA PHE A 166 -3.37 29.79 -5.89
C PHE A 166 -1.94 30.12 -6.34
N THR A 167 -1.54 31.36 -6.21
CA THR A 167 -0.14 31.75 -6.47
C THR A 167 0.83 31.14 -5.45
N GLY A 168 0.39 30.90 -4.22
CA GLY A 168 1.11 30.13 -3.21
C GLY A 168 1.31 28.69 -3.63
N TRP A 169 0.23 28.00 -4.00
CA TRP A 169 0.29 26.62 -4.51
C TRP A 169 1.23 26.51 -5.72
N ARG A 170 1.14 27.46 -6.66
CA ARG A 170 2.03 27.46 -7.82
C ARG A 170 3.50 27.62 -7.42
N ARG A 171 3.82 28.57 -6.50
CA ARG A 171 5.20 28.75 -6.02
C ARG A 171 5.73 27.52 -5.30
N TRP A 172 4.93 26.92 -4.43
CA TRP A 172 5.26 25.69 -3.71
C TRP A 172 5.59 24.54 -4.66
N GLY A 173 4.70 24.26 -5.60
CA GLY A 173 4.87 23.15 -6.54
C GLY A 173 6.07 23.34 -7.47
N LEU A 174 6.32 24.57 -7.96
CA LEU A 174 7.49 24.88 -8.78
C LEU A 174 8.80 24.70 -7.99
N ALA A 175 8.85 25.21 -6.75
CA ALA A 175 10.02 25.10 -5.89
C ALA A 175 10.33 23.63 -5.59
N ARG A 176 9.29 22.83 -5.24
CA ARG A 176 9.41 21.40 -5.01
C ARG A 176 9.89 20.64 -6.25
N SER A 177 9.28 20.89 -7.40
CA SER A 177 9.65 20.22 -8.66
C SER A 177 11.12 20.44 -9.00
N ARG A 178 11.63 21.65 -8.84
CA ARG A 178 13.04 21.99 -9.10
C ARG A 178 14.00 21.40 -8.09
N TYR A 179 13.65 21.42 -6.82
CA TYR A 179 14.44 20.77 -5.77
C TYR A 179 14.55 19.27 -5.99
N ASP A 180 13.41 18.61 -6.20
CA ASP A 180 13.36 17.17 -6.45
C ASP A 180 14.16 16.78 -7.70
N TRP A 181 14.11 17.63 -8.74
CA TRP A 181 14.92 17.43 -9.93
C TRP A 181 16.43 17.59 -9.62
N LEU A 182 16.83 18.66 -8.93
CA LEU A 182 18.24 18.93 -8.62
C LEU A 182 18.83 17.85 -7.72
N LEU A 183 18.18 17.54 -6.61
CA LEU A 183 18.63 16.52 -5.68
C LEU A 183 18.57 15.12 -6.32
N GLY A 184 17.43 14.79 -6.93
CA GLY A 184 17.20 13.48 -7.49
C GLY A 184 18.14 13.15 -8.65
N MET A 185 18.31 14.06 -9.59
CA MET A 185 19.15 13.83 -10.77
C MET A 185 20.65 13.84 -10.45
N ASN A 186 21.11 14.76 -9.62
CA ASN A 186 22.52 14.85 -9.26
C ASN A 186 22.94 13.81 -8.22
N GLY A 187 22.19 13.69 -7.13
CA GLY A 187 22.47 12.73 -6.07
C GLY A 187 22.40 11.27 -6.57
N THR A 188 21.36 10.93 -7.35
CA THR A 188 21.24 9.59 -7.94
C THR A 188 22.40 9.26 -8.89
N ARG A 189 22.79 10.23 -9.74
CA ARG A 189 23.92 10.01 -10.66
C ARG A 189 25.23 9.86 -9.90
N ALA A 190 25.51 10.75 -8.94
CA ALA A 190 26.74 10.72 -8.15
C ALA A 190 26.88 9.40 -7.37
N MET A 191 25.86 8.99 -6.61
CA MET A 191 25.89 7.76 -5.84
C MET A 191 25.94 6.52 -6.73
N THR A 192 25.22 6.52 -7.88
CA THR A 192 25.29 5.40 -8.83
C THR A 192 26.68 5.27 -9.47
N LEU A 193 27.32 6.37 -9.83
CA LEU A 193 28.68 6.35 -10.38
C LEU A 193 29.68 5.85 -9.34
N ARG A 194 29.59 6.35 -8.12
CA ARG A 194 30.43 5.91 -7.00
C ARG A 194 30.24 4.40 -6.69
N GLY A 195 28.98 3.94 -6.65
CA GLY A 195 28.68 2.52 -6.48
C GLY A 195 29.28 1.63 -7.57
N ARG A 196 29.27 2.09 -8.83
CA ARG A 196 29.88 1.35 -9.94
C ARG A 196 31.40 1.20 -9.82
N GLU A 197 32.09 2.18 -9.25
CA GLU A 197 33.54 2.10 -8.98
C GLU A 197 33.88 0.96 -8.03
N VAL A 198 32.99 0.61 -7.10
CA VAL A 198 33.16 -0.52 -6.17
C VAL A 198 32.41 -1.78 -6.61
N GLY A 199 32.01 -1.86 -7.89
CA GLY A 199 31.38 -3.05 -8.48
C GLY A 199 29.88 -3.18 -8.24
N GLN A 200 29.20 -2.21 -7.63
CA GLN A 200 27.75 -2.25 -7.47
C GLN A 200 27.02 -2.07 -8.80
N GLN A 201 26.00 -2.86 -9.01
CA GLN A 201 25.14 -2.77 -10.20
C GLN A 201 23.81 -2.12 -9.86
N GLY A 202 23.15 -1.53 -10.87
CA GLY A 202 21.85 -0.90 -10.72
C GLY A 202 21.91 0.59 -10.41
N LEU A 203 20.77 1.15 -10.10
CA LEU A 203 20.59 2.57 -9.80
C LEU A 203 20.54 2.76 -8.28
N LEU A 204 21.30 3.72 -7.77
CA LEU A 204 21.29 4.12 -6.37
C LEU A 204 20.49 5.43 -6.23
N PRO A 205 19.16 5.36 -6.05
CA PRO A 205 18.30 6.54 -6.11
C PRO A 205 18.43 7.38 -4.84
N VAL A 206 18.57 8.68 -5.04
CA VAL A 206 18.54 9.70 -3.97
C VAL A 206 17.32 10.60 -4.21
N GLY A 207 16.61 10.97 -3.16
CA GLY A 207 15.45 11.85 -3.27
C GLY A 207 15.00 12.40 -1.92
N SER A 208 14.25 13.48 -1.96
CA SER A 208 13.79 14.25 -0.80
C SER A 208 12.92 13.46 0.19
N VAL A 209 12.18 12.47 -0.30
CA VAL A 209 11.25 11.66 0.49
C VAL A 209 11.76 10.24 0.69
N GLN A 210 12.19 9.59 -0.39
CA GLN A 210 12.60 8.19 -0.34
C GLN A 210 13.86 7.94 0.48
N THR A 211 14.81 8.89 0.50
CA THR A 211 16.08 8.73 1.24
C THR A 211 15.86 8.78 2.76
N PRO A 212 15.15 9.78 3.33
CA PRO A 212 14.82 9.77 4.75
C PRO A 212 13.99 8.55 5.17
N LEU A 213 13.02 8.12 4.34
CA LEU A 213 12.23 6.92 4.64
C LEU A 213 13.09 5.66 4.68
N LEU A 214 14.02 5.53 3.73
CA LEU A 214 14.97 4.41 3.69
C LEU A 214 15.91 4.42 4.90
N TYR A 215 16.34 5.60 5.35
CA TYR A 215 17.15 5.77 6.56
C TYR A 215 16.40 5.31 7.82
N ILE A 216 15.15 5.74 8.00
CA ILE A 216 14.31 5.29 9.13
C ILE A 216 14.21 3.75 9.16
N ALA A 217 13.99 3.14 8.00
CA ALA A 217 13.91 1.69 7.90
C ALA A 217 15.26 1.00 8.16
N ARG A 218 16.36 1.60 7.72
CA ARG A 218 17.72 1.09 7.99
C ARG A 218 18.07 1.15 9.48
N GLU A 219 17.73 2.23 10.16
CA GLU A 219 17.93 2.34 11.61
C GLU A 219 17.08 1.30 12.38
N ARG A 220 15.86 1.05 11.94
CA ARG A 220 15.03 -0.05 12.48
C ARG A 220 15.70 -1.41 12.27
N ASP A 221 16.27 -1.64 11.09
CA ASP A 221 17.00 -2.88 10.80
C ASP A 221 18.22 -3.03 11.72
N ARG A 222 18.98 -1.94 11.98
CA ARG A 222 20.11 -1.95 12.93
C ARG A 222 19.68 -2.29 14.35
N LEU A 223 18.63 -1.62 14.83
CA LEU A 223 18.09 -1.92 16.17
C LEU A 223 17.70 -3.39 16.33
N ILE A 224 17.17 -4.02 15.28
CA ILE A 224 16.79 -5.43 15.31
C ILE A 224 18.03 -6.35 15.22
N GLU A 225 19.01 -6.00 14.40
CA GLU A 225 20.22 -6.78 14.15
C GLU A 225 21.18 -6.74 15.34
N GLU A 226 21.23 -5.61 16.04
CA GLU A 226 22.09 -5.39 17.22
C GLU A 226 21.40 -5.75 18.54
N PHE A 227 20.09 -6.06 18.49
CA PHE A 227 19.30 -6.38 19.68
C PHE A 227 19.83 -7.63 20.39
N GLN A 228 20.06 -7.50 21.69
CA GLN A 228 20.46 -8.59 22.55
C GLN A 228 19.28 -8.99 23.46
N PRO A 229 18.59 -10.10 23.16
CA PRO A 229 17.49 -10.54 23.99
C PRO A 229 18.01 -10.99 25.36
N HIS A 230 17.31 -10.59 26.42
CA HIS A 230 17.55 -11.07 27.80
C HIS A 230 16.26 -11.59 28.41
N ALA A 231 16.42 -12.56 29.29
CA ALA A 231 15.31 -13.19 29.98
C ALA A 231 14.82 -12.29 31.13
N TYR A 232 13.53 -12.29 31.35
CA TYR A 232 12.90 -11.69 32.52
C TYR A 232 11.73 -12.55 33.00
N GLN A 233 11.39 -12.41 34.26
CA GLN A 233 10.37 -13.23 34.94
C GLN A 233 9.07 -12.45 35.07
N VAL A 234 7.95 -13.09 34.76
CA VAL A 234 6.60 -12.58 35.00
C VAL A 234 5.94 -13.48 36.05
N VAL A 235 5.61 -12.92 37.19
CA VAL A 235 4.94 -13.64 38.27
C VAL A 235 3.46 -13.30 38.27
N THR A 236 2.59 -14.31 38.14
CA THR A 236 1.14 -14.17 38.12
C THR A 236 0.50 -15.08 39.14
N VAL A 237 -0.58 -14.63 39.76
CA VAL A 237 -1.35 -15.41 40.72
C VAL A 237 -2.78 -15.61 40.23
N GLN A 238 -3.34 -16.79 40.49
CA GLN A 238 -4.76 -17.06 40.35
C GLN A 238 -5.44 -16.85 41.69
N LEU A 239 -6.37 -15.88 41.72
CA LEU A 239 -7.06 -15.47 42.94
C LEU A 239 -8.51 -15.89 42.92
N ARG A 240 -9.02 -16.38 44.08
CA ARG A 240 -10.42 -16.69 44.31
C ARG A 240 -10.95 -15.75 45.40
N PRO A 241 -11.89 -14.87 45.09
CA PRO A 241 -12.60 -14.08 46.10
C PRO A 241 -13.61 -14.95 46.82
N SER A 242 -14.14 -14.43 47.94
CA SER A 242 -15.22 -15.08 48.71
C SER A 242 -16.47 -15.26 47.87
N GLU A 243 -16.77 -14.29 47.01
CA GLU A 243 -17.90 -14.28 46.06
C GLU A 243 -17.42 -13.84 44.69
N GLY A 244 -17.94 -14.49 43.64
CA GLY A 244 -17.64 -14.14 42.25
C GLY A 244 -16.60 -15.05 41.56
N PRO A 245 -16.29 -14.77 40.32
CA PRO A 245 -15.35 -15.58 39.53
C PRO A 245 -13.91 -15.41 39.94
N GLU A 246 -13.12 -16.44 39.70
CA GLU A 246 -11.66 -16.38 39.85
C GLU A 246 -11.07 -15.40 38.82
N PHE A 247 -9.97 -14.75 39.19
CA PHE A 247 -9.26 -13.82 38.33
C PHE A 247 -7.75 -13.96 38.50
N GLN A 248 -7.04 -13.49 37.48
CA GLN A 248 -5.58 -13.47 37.47
C GLN A 248 -5.08 -12.06 37.82
N ALA A 249 -4.04 -11.99 38.64
CA ALA A 249 -3.31 -10.77 38.95
C ALA A 249 -1.80 -10.96 38.70
N ARG A 250 -1.13 -9.89 38.30
CA ARG A 250 0.32 -9.87 38.05
C ARG A 250 0.99 -9.18 39.21
N TRP A 251 2.14 -9.72 39.65
CA TRP A 251 2.97 -9.09 40.64
C TRP A 251 3.44 -7.71 40.15
N ASN A 252 3.28 -6.72 41.01
CA ASN A 252 3.70 -5.34 40.80
C ASN A 252 4.85 -5.02 41.79
N PRO A 253 6.10 -5.24 41.38
CA PRO A 253 7.27 -5.04 42.26
C PRO A 253 7.39 -3.57 42.67
N ARG A 254 7.98 -3.32 43.84
CA ARG A 254 8.27 -1.96 44.29
C ARG A 254 9.37 -1.33 43.44
N PRO A 255 9.40 0.00 43.26
CA PRO A 255 10.42 0.66 42.44
C PRO A 255 11.88 0.35 42.84
N GLU A 256 12.11 0.16 44.12
CA GLU A 256 13.43 -0.18 44.71
C GLU A 256 13.69 -1.68 44.78
N GLN A 257 12.87 -2.51 44.13
CA GLN A 257 13.05 -3.97 44.18
C GLN A 257 14.38 -4.35 43.51
N HIS A 258 15.20 -5.09 44.26
CA HIS A 258 16.48 -5.63 43.72
C HIS A 258 16.18 -6.66 42.61
N GLY A 259 17.07 -6.76 41.63
CA GLY A 259 16.96 -7.75 40.53
C GLY A 259 16.06 -7.34 39.38
N MET A 260 15.89 -6.03 39.18
CA MET A 260 15.15 -5.46 38.06
C MET A 260 16.08 -4.76 37.04
N ASP A 261 15.65 -4.68 35.79
CA ASP A 261 16.30 -3.86 34.79
C ASP A 261 15.75 -2.40 34.81
N GLU A 262 16.27 -1.55 33.93
CA GLU A 262 15.87 -0.13 33.81
C GLU A 262 14.39 0.06 33.37
N ASP A 263 13.80 -0.93 32.72
CA ASP A 263 12.40 -0.94 32.29
C ASP A 263 11.46 -1.52 33.37
N GLY A 264 11.97 -1.87 34.52
CA GLY A 264 11.19 -2.43 35.66
C GLY A 264 10.82 -3.91 35.48
N ARG A 265 11.55 -4.65 34.65
CA ARG A 265 11.36 -6.10 34.48
C ARG A 265 12.25 -6.87 35.46
N VAL A 266 11.72 -7.95 36.01
CA VAL A 266 12.43 -8.79 36.99
C VAL A 266 13.39 -9.72 36.23
N ILE A 267 14.68 -9.43 36.29
CA ILE A 267 15.73 -10.22 35.62
C ILE A 267 16.35 -11.30 36.52
N ASP A 268 16.18 -11.19 37.84
CA ASP A 268 16.65 -12.18 38.79
C ASP A 268 15.57 -13.24 39.08
N ALA A 269 15.78 -14.45 38.56
CA ALA A 269 14.86 -15.57 38.74
C ALA A 269 14.72 -16.01 40.22
N GLN A 270 15.73 -15.77 41.07
CA GLN A 270 15.65 -16.11 42.51
C GLN A 270 14.67 -15.20 43.25
N VAL A 271 14.65 -13.92 42.87
CA VAL A 271 13.67 -12.96 43.38
C VAL A 271 12.26 -13.42 43.02
N ALA A 272 12.01 -13.70 41.73
CA ALA A 272 10.70 -14.17 41.29
C ALA A 272 10.27 -15.47 41.96
N SER A 273 11.20 -16.44 42.14
CA SER A 273 10.92 -17.71 42.81
C SER A 273 10.57 -17.52 44.28
N SER A 274 11.33 -16.68 45.00
CA SER A 274 11.08 -16.41 46.42
C SER A 274 9.71 -15.77 46.66
N ILE A 275 9.29 -14.85 45.77
CA ILE A 275 7.93 -14.26 45.79
C ILE A 275 6.87 -15.33 45.51
N ALA A 276 7.07 -16.14 44.48
CA ALA A 276 6.11 -17.17 44.14
C ALA A 276 5.91 -18.22 45.21
N GLU A 277 6.96 -18.61 45.93
CA GLU A 277 6.88 -19.52 47.06
C GLU A 277 6.18 -18.88 48.27
N ARG A 278 6.50 -17.63 48.55
CA ARG A 278 5.95 -16.91 49.70
C ARG A 278 4.43 -16.70 49.59
N VAL A 279 3.91 -16.38 48.43
CA VAL A 279 2.49 -16.03 48.23
C VAL A 279 1.60 -17.24 47.94
N ARG A 280 2.17 -18.37 47.56
CA ARG A 280 1.41 -19.58 47.20
C ARG A 280 0.55 -20.10 48.37
N GLY A 281 -0.77 -20.24 48.08
CA GLY A 281 -1.74 -20.73 49.09
C GLY A 281 -2.01 -19.74 50.24
N ARG A 282 -1.48 -18.55 50.17
CA ARG A 282 -1.70 -17.51 51.21
C ARG A 282 -3.01 -16.76 50.96
N PRO A 283 -3.67 -16.31 52.05
CA PRO A 283 -4.73 -15.33 51.96
C PRO A 283 -4.16 -13.95 51.57
N GLY A 284 -4.90 -13.21 50.81
CA GLY A 284 -4.61 -11.82 50.51
C GLY A 284 -5.82 -10.93 50.77
N SER A 285 -5.63 -9.63 50.73
CA SER A 285 -6.69 -8.65 50.85
C SER A 285 -6.64 -7.63 49.70
N VAL A 286 -7.78 -7.20 49.24
CA VAL A 286 -7.91 -6.13 48.27
C VAL A 286 -7.51 -4.81 48.94
N THR A 287 -6.40 -4.21 48.48
CA THR A 287 -5.91 -2.93 49.05
C THR A 287 -6.46 -1.73 48.28
N GLN A 288 -6.84 -1.93 47.00
CA GLN A 288 -7.45 -0.89 46.23
C GLN A 288 -8.40 -1.53 45.22
N CYS A 289 -9.59 -0.97 45.09
CA CYS A 289 -10.53 -1.28 44.01
C CYS A 289 -11.06 0.03 43.40
N ALA A 290 -10.66 0.34 42.20
CA ALA A 290 -11.14 1.52 41.48
C ALA A 290 -11.95 1.09 40.26
N ILE A 291 -13.23 1.45 40.24
CA ILE A 291 -14.13 1.29 39.11
C ILE A 291 -14.41 2.68 38.56
N THR A 292 -13.97 2.91 37.34
CA THR A 292 -14.12 4.21 36.68
C THR A 292 -14.92 4.02 35.39
N GLU A 293 -16.00 4.76 35.25
CA GLU A 293 -16.72 4.83 33.99
C GLU A 293 -15.94 5.72 33.02
N LYS A 294 -15.65 5.17 31.84
CA LYS A 294 -14.91 5.86 30.76
C LYS A 294 -15.75 5.87 29.50
N SER A 295 -15.58 6.96 28.77
CA SER A 295 -16.22 7.15 27.46
C SER A 295 -15.19 7.36 26.39
N LYS A 296 -15.38 6.71 25.21
CA LYS A 296 -14.59 6.96 23.99
C LYS A 296 -15.53 7.49 22.91
N LYS A 297 -15.21 8.66 22.41
CA LYS A 297 -15.91 9.28 21.27
C LYS A 297 -15.71 8.45 20.00
N PRO A 298 -16.59 8.58 18.99
CA PRO A 298 -16.38 8.01 17.68
C PRO A 298 -15.01 8.44 17.10
N PRO A 299 -14.29 7.54 16.41
CA PRO A 299 -13.09 7.92 15.68
C PRO A 299 -13.48 8.92 14.58
N LEU A 300 -12.62 9.88 14.31
CA LEU A 300 -12.84 10.85 13.24
C LEU A 300 -13.00 10.15 11.88
N PRO A 301 -13.69 10.76 10.90
CA PRO A 301 -13.70 10.31 9.52
C PRO A 301 -12.30 10.01 9.00
N LEU A 302 -12.20 9.23 7.95
CA LEU A 302 -10.92 8.80 7.40
C LEU A 302 -10.29 9.89 6.53
N SER A 303 -8.99 10.06 6.63
CA SER A 303 -8.17 10.63 5.56
C SER A 303 -7.62 9.51 4.68
N MET A 304 -6.93 9.83 3.60
CA MET A 304 -6.33 8.80 2.73
C MET A 304 -5.35 7.91 3.52
N ASN A 305 -4.57 8.48 4.43
CA ASN A 305 -3.61 7.72 5.23
C ASN A 305 -4.32 6.68 6.13
N GLU A 306 -5.33 7.10 6.90
CA GLU A 306 -6.09 6.17 7.75
C GLU A 306 -6.86 5.14 6.91
N LEU A 307 -7.41 5.53 5.76
CA LEU A 307 -8.09 4.59 4.86
C LEU A 307 -7.12 3.51 4.33
N GLN A 308 -5.89 3.88 4.00
CA GLN A 308 -4.84 2.94 3.59
C GLN A 308 -4.43 2.01 4.74
N MET A 309 -4.29 2.56 5.95
CA MET A 309 -3.95 1.77 7.14
C MET A 309 -5.06 0.76 7.49
N GLU A 310 -6.34 1.18 7.44
CA GLU A 310 -7.49 0.29 7.66
C GLU A 310 -7.58 -0.80 6.58
N GLY A 311 -7.41 -0.42 5.31
CA GLY A 311 -7.42 -1.37 4.19
C GLY A 311 -6.34 -2.44 4.30
N PHE A 312 -5.14 -2.06 4.74
CA PHE A 312 -4.07 -3.02 5.01
C PHE A 312 -4.38 -3.90 6.23
N SER A 313 -4.77 -3.27 7.34
CA SER A 313 -5.00 -3.98 8.61
C SER A 313 -6.11 -5.03 8.49
N ARG A 314 -7.23 -4.69 7.84
CA ARG A 314 -8.41 -5.56 7.76
C ARG A 314 -8.40 -6.52 6.57
N TYR A 315 -7.86 -6.09 5.43
CA TYR A 315 -8.00 -6.80 4.16
C TYR A 315 -6.67 -7.13 3.50
N ASP A 316 -5.54 -6.76 4.11
CA ASP A 316 -4.23 -7.01 3.55
C ASP A 316 -3.96 -6.25 2.22
N TYR A 317 -4.70 -5.17 1.91
CA TYR A 317 -4.45 -4.36 0.71
C TYR A 317 -3.20 -3.50 0.88
N SER A 318 -2.43 -3.36 -0.20
CA SER A 318 -1.36 -2.37 -0.23
C SER A 318 -1.93 -0.95 -0.25
N ALA A 319 -1.14 0.02 0.19
CA ALA A 319 -1.53 1.42 0.15
C ALA A 319 -1.90 1.91 -1.27
N LEU A 320 -1.23 1.38 -2.29
CA LEU A 320 -1.52 1.72 -3.68
C LEU A 320 -2.87 1.17 -4.14
N GLU A 321 -3.20 -0.10 -3.82
CA GLU A 321 -4.50 -0.70 -4.15
C GLU A 321 -5.66 0.07 -3.51
N VAL A 322 -5.52 0.48 -2.24
CA VAL A 322 -6.52 1.29 -1.56
C VAL A 322 -6.69 2.67 -2.22
N MET A 323 -5.57 3.33 -2.57
CA MET A 323 -5.60 4.62 -3.25
C MET A 323 -6.27 4.53 -4.63
N GLU A 324 -5.95 3.51 -5.43
CA GLU A 324 -6.56 3.29 -6.74
C GLU A 324 -8.06 2.98 -6.64
N ALA A 325 -8.46 2.16 -5.66
CA ALA A 325 -9.86 1.87 -5.40
C ALA A 325 -10.63 3.13 -4.97
N ALA A 326 -10.09 3.91 -4.03
CA ALA A 326 -10.68 5.16 -3.58
C ALA A 326 -10.79 6.18 -4.72
N GLN A 327 -9.74 6.30 -5.53
CA GLN A 327 -9.76 7.20 -6.69
C GLN A 327 -10.85 6.80 -7.69
N LYS A 328 -11.08 5.50 -7.91
CA LYS A 328 -12.11 5.01 -8.81
C LYS A 328 -13.53 5.20 -8.23
N LEU A 329 -13.71 5.03 -6.91
CA LEU A 329 -14.97 5.33 -6.23
C LEU A 329 -15.34 6.81 -6.36
N TYR A 330 -14.35 7.69 -6.33
CA TYR A 330 -14.51 9.12 -6.56
C TYR A 330 -14.69 9.47 -8.05
N ASP A 331 -13.75 9.07 -8.92
CA ASP A 331 -13.70 9.52 -10.32
C ASP A 331 -14.76 8.84 -11.21
N THR A 332 -15.01 7.55 -11.00
CA THR A 332 -15.86 6.73 -11.89
C THR A 332 -17.27 6.56 -11.32
N TYR A 333 -17.38 6.13 -10.07
CA TYR A 333 -18.67 5.81 -9.47
C TYR A 333 -19.34 6.98 -8.75
N LYS A 334 -18.59 8.03 -8.41
CA LYS A 334 -19.10 9.26 -7.74
C LYS A 334 -19.82 9.00 -6.42
N VAL A 335 -19.47 7.94 -5.73
CA VAL A 335 -20.08 7.52 -4.45
C VAL A 335 -19.28 7.96 -3.22
N MET A 336 -18.18 8.68 -3.43
CA MET A 336 -17.27 9.13 -2.38
C MET A 336 -16.71 10.51 -2.72
N THR A 337 -16.40 11.31 -1.72
CA THR A 337 -15.75 12.61 -1.88
C THR A 337 -14.27 12.47 -2.23
N TYR A 338 -13.60 13.58 -2.54
CA TYR A 338 -12.19 13.61 -2.96
C TYR A 338 -11.29 12.88 -1.97
N PRO A 339 -10.60 11.80 -2.39
CA PRO A 339 -9.91 10.94 -1.44
C PRO A 339 -8.50 11.40 -1.02
N ARG A 340 -7.86 12.31 -1.80
CA ARG A 340 -6.48 12.73 -1.51
C ARG A 340 -6.46 13.87 -0.49
N THR A 341 -6.94 13.59 0.71
CA THR A 341 -7.00 14.53 1.82
C THR A 341 -6.30 14.01 3.05
N ASP A 342 -5.60 14.87 3.77
CA ASP A 342 -5.05 14.60 5.11
C ASP A 342 -6.01 15.09 6.23
N VAL A 343 -7.07 15.85 5.86
CA VAL A 343 -8.07 16.34 6.80
C VAL A 343 -9.03 15.23 7.20
N ARG A 344 -9.43 15.20 8.47
CA ARG A 344 -10.35 14.23 9.05
C ARG A 344 -11.63 14.87 9.61
N TYR A 345 -11.79 16.18 9.42
CA TYR A 345 -12.93 16.94 9.90
C TYR A 345 -13.89 17.26 8.77
N LEU A 346 -15.11 17.57 9.12
CA LEU A 346 -16.22 17.92 8.23
C LEU A 346 -16.75 19.30 8.62
N SER A 347 -17.31 20.04 7.68
CA SER A 347 -18.02 21.28 7.98
C SER A 347 -19.40 21.01 8.59
N GLU A 348 -20.00 22.01 9.21
CA GLU A 348 -21.37 21.93 9.72
C GLU A 348 -22.39 21.66 8.62
N ALA A 349 -22.19 22.21 7.42
CA ALA A 349 -23.01 21.93 6.24
C ALA A 349 -23.07 20.43 5.87
N HIS A 350 -22.00 19.67 6.10
CA HIS A 350 -22.03 18.21 5.89
C HIS A 350 -22.95 17.49 6.88
N HIS A 351 -23.15 18.05 8.09
CA HIS A 351 -24.14 17.51 9.03
C HIS A 351 -25.57 17.75 8.54
N ASP A 352 -25.87 18.93 8.01
CA ASP A 352 -27.19 19.26 7.49
C ASP A 352 -27.60 18.36 6.29
N GLU A 353 -26.64 17.95 5.49
CA GLU A 353 -26.83 17.05 4.35
C GLU A 353 -26.88 15.56 4.73
N ALA A 354 -26.56 15.21 5.98
CA ALA A 354 -26.36 13.82 6.42
C ALA A 354 -27.56 12.90 6.13
N GLY A 355 -28.78 13.42 6.27
CA GLY A 355 -29.99 12.64 6.01
C GLY A 355 -30.07 12.12 4.57
N ALA A 356 -29.71 12.94 3.60
CA ALA A 356 -29.70 12.58 2.19
C ALA A 356 -28.55 11.62 1.86
N VAL A 357 -27.36 11.86 2.41
CA VAL A 357 -26.17 11.00 2.22
C VAL A 357 -26.43 9.60 2.78
N ILE A 358 -26.98 9.50 4.02
CA ILE A 358 -27.30 8.20 4.63
C ILE A 358 -28.35 7.45 3.81
N ALA A 359 -29.38 8.14 3.31
CA ALA A 359 -30.39 7.52 2.45
C ALA A 359 -29.77 6.96 1.15
N ALA A 360 -28.87 7.70 0.50
CA ALA A 360 -28.15 7.22 -0.67
C ALA A 360 -27.24 6.02 -0.37
N VAL A 361 -26.53 6.05 0.75
CA VAL A 361 -25.70 4.91 1.23
C VAL A 361 -26.55 3.66 1.39
N LEU A 362 -27.70 3.74 2.05
CA LEU A 362 -28.58 2.58 2.28
C LEU A 362 -29.24 2.05 1.00
N GLN A 363 -29.42 2.90 -0.01
CA GLN A 363 -29.84 2.45 -1.35
C GLN A 363 -28.71 1.70 -2.09
N ILE A 364 -27.47 2.17 -2.00
CA ILE A 364 -26.29 1.52 -2.59
C ILE A 364 -25.95 0.24 -1.83
N ARG A 365 -26.07 0.24 -0.50
CA ARG A 365 -25.73 -0.86 0.42
C ARG A 365 -26.91 -1.22 1.33
N PRO A 366 -27.94 -1.90 0.76
CA PRO A 366 -29.12 -2.30 1.54
C PRO A 366 -28.80 -3.26 2.71
N ASP A 367 -27.69 -3.99 2.60
CA ASP A 367 -27.14 -4.88 3.65
C ASP A 367 -26.73 -4.14 4.92
N LEU A 368 -26.51 -2.81 4.85
CA LEU A 368 -26.17 -1.96 6.00
C LEU A 368 -27.38 -1.33 6.69
N THR A 369 -28.60 -1.62 6.24
CA THR A 369 -29.83 -1.00 6.78
C THR A 369 -29.98 -1.24 8.29
N GLN A 370 -29.56 -2.40 8.78
CA GLN A 370 -29.55 -2.72 10.21
C GLN A 370 -28.66 -1.78 11.05
N LEU A 371 -27.68 -1.11 10.45
CA LEU A 371 -26.84 -0.14 11.15
C LEU A 371 -27.59 1.17 11.43
N ALA A 372 -28.69 1.43 10.71
CA ALA A 372 -29.50 2.61 10.94
C ALA A 372 -30.13 2.65 12.35
N ASP A 373 -30.31 1.49 12.99
CA ASP A 373 -30.85 1.37 14.36
C ASP A 373 -29.86 1.86 15.43
N HIS A 374 -28.57 1.98 15.06
CA HIS A 374 -27.48 2.40 15.95
C HIS A 374 -27.10 3.88 15.81
N ILE A 375 -27.78 4.62 14.92
CA ILE A 375 -27.45 6.02 14.63
C ILE A 375 -28.62 6.94 14.93
N ASP A 376 -28.30 8.12 15.44
CA ASP A 376 -29.20 9.24 15.59
C ASP A 376 -28.74 10.38 14.68
N ARG A 377 -29.51 10.68 13.63
CA ARG A 377 -29.14 11.68 12.61
C ARG A 377 -29.07 13.11 13.16
N SER A 378 -29.72 13.38 14.32
CA SER A 378 -29.62 14.67 14.98
C SER A 378 -28.34 14.85 15.78
N ARG A 379 -27.61 13.74 16.04
CA ARG A 379 -26.37 13.76 16.79
C ARG A 379 -25.23 14.34 15.94
N LYS A 380 -24.49 15.27 16.55
CA LYS A 380 -23.33 15.92 15.95
C LYS A 380 -22.06 15.53 16.72
N SER A 381 -21.20 14.75 16.12
CA SER A 381 -19.90 14.40 16.72
C SER A 381 -18.91 15.56 16.65
N ALA A 382 -17.77 15.44 17.34
CA ALA A 382 -16.70 16.41 17.26
C ALA A 382 -15.99 16.48 15.88
N ALA A 383 -16.38 15.61 14.93
CA ALA A 383 -15.87 15.65 13.57
C ALA A 383 -16.43 16.83 12.76
N PHE A 384 -17.64 17.32 13.10
CA PHE A 384 -18.27 18.46 12.45
C PHE A 384 -17.80 19.76 13.11
N ASP A 385 -16.74 20.35 12.56
CA ASP A 385 -16.08 21.53 13.11
C ASP A 385 -15.52 22.41 11.97
N ASP A 386 -16.22 23.50 11.69
CA ASP A 386 -15.83 24.47 10.64
C ASP A 386 -14.45 25.08 10.87
N ALA A 387 -13.99 25.20 12.13
CA ALA A 387 -12.67 25.75 12.41
C ALA A 387 -11.53 24.80 11.99
N LYS A 388 -11.80 23.50 11.92
CA LYS A 388 -10.84 22.45 11.53
C LYS A 388 -10.79 22.19 10.03
N VAL A 389 -11.72 22.74 9.27
CA VAL A 389 -11.76 22.71 7.80
C VAL A 389 -11.45 24.09 7.21
N ARG A 390 -10.59 24.85 7.88
CA ARG A 390 -10.08 26.15 7.44
C ARG A 390 -8.55 26.11 7.35
N THR A 391 -8.03 26.91 6.44
CA THR A 391 -6.58 27.17 6.35
C THR A 391 -6.10 27.93 7.59
N PRO A 392 -4.80 27.95 7.90
CA PRO A 392 -4.25 28.79 8.97
C PRO A 392 -4.59 30.27 8.85
N THR A 393 -4.92 30.76 7.64
CA THR A 393 -5.36 32.13 7.36
C THR A 393 -6.86 32.34 7.54
N GLY A 394 -7.62 31.27 7.94
CA GLY A 394 -9.05 31.35 8.20
C GLY A 394 -9.95 31.14 6.98
N GLU A 395 -9.38 30.96 5.78
CA GLU A 395 -10.14 30.64 4.56
C GLU A 395 -10.64 29.19 4.59
N PRO A 396 -11.83 28.86 4.03
CA PRO A 396 -12.26 27.49 3.91
C PRO A 396 -11.25 26.65 3.12
N THR A 397 -10.81 25.52 3.70
CA THR A 397 -10.02 24.58 2.93
C THR A 397 -10.94 23.77 1.99
N PRO A 398 -10.51 23.48 0.76
CA PRO A 398 -11.25 22.58 -0.11
C PRO A 398 -11.21 21.12 0.36
N HIS A 399 -10.38 20.81 1.35
CA HIS A 399 -10.21 19.46 1.88
C HIS A 399 -11.02 19.25 3.16
N HIS A 400 -11.66 18.08 3.25
CA HIS A 400 -12.38 17.58 4.41
C HIS A 400 -12.19 16.06 4.51
N GLY A 401 -12.67 15.42 5.58
CA GLY A 401 -12.62 13.97 5.74
C GLY A 401 -13.33 13.24 4.61
N ILE A 402 -12.82 12.06 4.24
CA ILE A 402 -13.41 11.23 3.19
C ILE A 402 -14.78 10.71 3.69
N VAL A 403 -15.83 11.00 2.94
CA VAL A 403 -17.21 10.58 3.26
C VAL A 403 -17.92 10.06 2.01
N PRO A 404 -19.03 9.29 2.18
CA PRO A 404 -19.85 8.91 1.04
C PRO A 404 -20.44 10.15 0.36
N ALA A 405 -20.63 10.07 -0.95
CA ALA A 405 -21.25 11.10 -1.78
C ALA A 405 -22.55 10.57 -2.40
N ILE A 406 -23.44 11.46 -2.78
CA ILE A 406 -24.68 11.14 -3.47
C ILE A 406 -24.38 11.10 -4.97
N PRO A 407 -24.40 9.93 -5.63
CA PRO A 407 -24.12 9.87 -7.05
C PRO A 407 -25.29 10.42 -7.88
N GLU A 408 -25.00 11.03 -9.02
CA GLU A 408 -26.02 11.50 -9.96
C GLU A 408 -26.92 10.36 -10.48
N LYS A 409 -26.34 9.19 -10.67
CA LYS A 409 -27.03 7.96 -11.05
C LYS A 409 -26.70 6.86 -10.04
N MET A 410 -27.73 6.14 -9.63
CA MET A 410 -27.53 5.02 -8.69
C MET A 410 -26.58 3.97 -9.29
N VAL A 411 -25.66 3.51 -8.47
CA VAL A 411 -24.60 2.56 -8.84
C VAL A 411 -24.84 1.23 -8.11
N SER A 412 -24.61 0.14 -8.82
CA SER A 412 -24.68 -1.18 -8.21
C SER A 412 -23.30 -1.63 -7.71
N PRO A 413 -23.13 -1.97 -6.43
CA PRO A 413 -21.87 -2.52 -5.91
C PRO A 413 -21.48 -3.88 -6.51
N ALA A 414 -22.39 -4.53 -7.24
CA ALA A 414 -22.12 -5.80 -7.92
C ALA A 414 -21.02 -5.67 -9.01
N GLU A 415 -20.86 -4.49 -9.58
CA GLU A 415 -19.85 -4.19 -10.59
C GLU A 415 -18.47 -3.86 -9.98
N TRP A 416 -18.42 -3.64 -8.67
CA TRP A 416 -17.18 -3.26 -7.99
C TRP A 416 -16.29 -4.47 -7.72
N THR A 417 -15.00 -4.26 -7.73
CA THR A 417 -14.03 -5.24 -7.22
C THR A 417 -14.21 -5.43 -5.72
N ALA A 418 -13.65 -6.50 -5.17
CA ALA A 418 -13.64 -6.71 -3.71
C ALA A 418 -12.96 -5.55 -2.97
N CYS A 419 -11.85 -5.03 -3.52
CA CYS A 419 -11.14 -3.89 -2.93
C CYS A 419 -12.01 -2.62 -2.91
N GLU A 420 -12.67 -2.29 -4.00
CA GLU A 420 -13.57 -1.13 -4.10
C GLU A 420 -14.73 -1.23 -3.09
N ARG A 421 -15.36 -2.42 -2.96
CA ARG A 421 -16.43 -2.64 -1.99
C ARG A 421 -15.96 -2.46 -0.54
N ASN A 422 -14.80 -3.04 -0.22
CA ASN A 422 -14.26 -2.98 1.14
C ASN A 422 -13.81 -1.55 1.48
N VAL A 423 -13.16 -0.83 0.55
CA VAL A 423 -12.78 0.57 0.74
C VAL A 423 -14.02 1.45 0.95
N TYR A 424 -15.07 1.25 0.17
CA TYR A 424 -16.33 1.97 0.35
C TYR A 424 -16.98 1.65 1.71
N ASP A 425 -16.99 0.38 2.13
CA ASP A 425 -17.51 -0.06 3.43
C ASP A 425 -16.78 0.62 4.60
N LEU A 426 -15.45 0.73 4.54
CA LEU A 426 -14.66 1.44 5.54
C LEU A 426 -15.08 2.91 5.67
N VAL A 427 -15.24 3.60 4.54
CA VAL A 427 -15.65 5.01 4.49
C VAL A 427 -17.07 5.18 5.03
N VAL A 428 -18.01 4.31 4.63
CA VAL A 428 -19.38 4.32 5.10
C VAL A 428 -19.47 4.14 6.61
N ARG A 429 -18.77 3.14 7.17
CA ARG A 429 -18.79 2.88 8.62
C ARG A 429 -18.17 4.02 9.41
N ALA A 430 -17.07 4.58 8.95
CA ALA A 430 -16.44 5.73 9.58
C ALA A 430 -17.36 6.95 9.59
N TYR A 431 -18.15 7.15 8.51
CA TYR A 431 -19.14 8.21 8.42
C TYR A 431 -20.34 7.96 9.34
N LEU A 432 -20.95 6.78 9.29
CA LEU A 432 -22.10 6.42 10.12
C LEU A 432 -21.77 6.49 11.61
N ALA A 433 -20.54 6.16 12.00
CA ALA A 433 -20.08 6.26 13.38
C ALA A 433 -20.18 7.68 13.95
N GLN A 434 -20.18 8.73 13.11
CA GLN A 434 -20.30 10.12 13.55
C GLN A 434 -21.69 10.44 14.13
N PHE A 435 -22.69 9.63 13.83
CA PHE A 435 -24.06 9.75 14.30
C PHE A 435 -24.41 8.74 15.41
N ALA A 436 -23.46 7.91 15.82
CA ALA A 436 -23.64 6.95 16.90
C ALA A 436 -23.27 7.54 18.26
N SER A 437 -23.77 6.95 19.34
CA SER A 437 -23.39 7.32 20.70
C SER A 437 -21.95 6.95 21.02
N ASP A 438 -21.39 7.54 22.06
CA ASP A 438 -20.07 7.19 22.56
C ASP A 438 -20.04 5.73 23.04
N TYR A 439 -18.91 5.08 22.91
CA TYR A 439 -18.64 3.81 23.57
C TYR A 439 -18.33 4.06 25.04
N THR A 440 -19.18 3.55 25.94
CA THR A 440 -18.97 3.65 27.39
C THR A 440 -18.61 2.29 27.99
N TYR A 441 -17.69 2.29 28.92
CA TYR A 441 -17.24 1.09 29.60
C TYR A 441 -16.76 1.41 31.00
N GLN A 442 -16.86 0.41 31.88
CA GLN A 442 -16.25 0.45 33.20
C GLN A 442 -14.83 -0.11 33.09
N ALA A 443 -13.85 0.69 33.50
CA ALA A 443 -12.48 0.26 33.72
C ALA A 443 -12.30 -0.07 35.22
N THR A 444 -12.01 -1.33 35.50
CA THR A 444 -11.77 -1.82 36.86
C THR A 444 -10.28 -2.04 37.03
N THR A 445 -9.69 -1.48 38.08
CA THR A 445 -8.33 -1.78 38.53
C THR A 445 -8.38 -2.29 39.96
N LEU A 446 -7.72 -3.41 40.22
CA LEU A 446 -7.60 -4.05 41.50
C LEU A 446 -6.14 -4.09 41.92
N GLN A 447 -5.86 -3.77 43.21
CA GLN A 447 -4.60 -4.09 43.85
C GLN A 447 -4.89 -5.03 45.03
N VAL A 448 -4.10 -6.06 45.10
CA VAL A 448 -4.21 -7.10 46.15
C VAL A 448 -2.86 -7.23 46.83
N ASP A 449 -2.85 -7.16 48.14
CA ASP A 449 -1.69 -7.52 48.95
C ASP A 449 -1.77 -9.00 49.36
N ILE A 450 -0.69 -9.72 49.15
CA ILE A 450 -0.54 -11.10 49.58
C ILE A 450 0.80 -11.20 50.32
N ASP A 451 0.78 -11.32 51.62
CA ASP A 451 1.97 -11.43 52.49
C ASP A 451 2.98 -10.28 52.27
N GLY A 452 2.48 -9.04 52.09
CA GLY A 452 3.27 -7.82 51.85
C GLY A 452 3.72 -7.58 50.43
N GLU A 453 3.26 -8.41 49.46
CA GLU A 453 3.55 -8.25 48.05
C GLU A 453 2.31 -7.76 47.27
N ALA A 454 2.50 -6.74 46.44
CA ALA A 454 1.43 -6.14 45.67
C ALA A 454 1.21 -6.89 44.33
N PHE A 455 -0.04 -7.23 44.08
CA PHE A 455 -0.48 -7.80 42.80
C PHE A 455 -1.54 -6.90 42.17
N ALA A 456 -1.46 -6.68 40.88
CA ALA A 456 -2.40 -5.83 40.16
C ALA A 456 -3.17 -6.63 39.10
N ALA A 457 -4.46 -6.30 38.96
CA ALA A 457 -5.30 -6.78 37.87
C ALA A 457 -6.10 -5.60 37.28
N SER A 458 -6.31 -5.62 35.99
CA SER A 458 -7.14 -4.63 35.29
C SER A 458 -8.10 -5.31 34.31
N GLY A 459 -9.27 -4.73 34.17
CA GLY A 459 -10.28 -5.26 33.25
C GLY A 459 -11.20 -4.15 32.74
N THR A 460 -11.93 -4.44 31.67
CA THR A 460 -12.91 -3.52 31.10
C THR A 460 -14.23 -4.24 30.82
N THR A 461 -15.32 -3.66 31.23
CA THR A 461 -16.67 -4.16 31.00
C THR A 461 -17.45 -3.14 30.17
N PRO A 462 -17.85 -3.48 28.93
CA PRO A 462 -18.68 -2.60 28.10
C PRO A 462 -20.00 -2.30 28.79
N VAL A 463 -20.41 -1.02 28.83
CA VAL A 463 -21.72 -0.56 29.31
C VAL A 463 -22.63 -0.27 28.13
N GLN A 464 -22.11 0.47 27.14
CA GLN A 464 -22.83 0.78 25.90
C GLN A 464 -21.86 0.67 24.72
N LEU A 465 -22.22 -0.11 23.71
CA LEU A 465 -21.38 -0.31 22.53
C LEU A 465 -21.22 0.97 21.69
N GLY A 466 -22.29 1.79 21.63
CA GLY A 466 -22.26 3.04 20.86
C GLY A 466 -21.74 2.83 19.43
N TRP A 467 -20.82 3.69 19.00
CA TRP A 467 -20.23 3.64 17.66
C TRP A 467 -19.52 2.32 17.31
N LYS A 468 -19.08 1.53 18.30
CA LYS A 468 -18.48 0.21 18.04
C LYS A 468 -19.46 -0.76 17.37
N ALA A 469 -20.76 -0.61 17.59
CA ALA A 469 -21.78 -1.41 16.94
C ALA A 469 -21.79 -1.22 15.41
N ILE A 470 -21.37 -0.04 14.92
CA ILE A 470 -21.27 0.27 13.49
C ILE A 470 -20.20 -0.58 12.81
N TYR A 471 -19.11 -0.89 13.52
CA TYR A 471 -17.98 -1.64 12.93
C TYR A 471 -18.18 -3.16 12.94
N GLN A 472 -19.13 -3.72 13.67
CA GLN A 472 -19.42 -5.16 13.83
C GLN A 472 -18.23 -6.00 14.33
N GLU A 473 -17.04 -5.49 14.23
CA GLU A 473 -15.79 -6.00 14.78
C GLU A 473 -15.13 -4.86 15.59
N PRO A 474 -14.33 -5.16 16.61
CA PRO A 474 -13.65 -4.10 17.32
C PRO A 474 -12.81 -3.32 16.31
N PRO A 475 -12.93 -1.98 16.25
CA PRO A 475 -12.07 -1.17 15.39
C PRO A 475 -10.62 -1.43 15.79
N PRO A 476 -9.68 -1.33 14.85
CA PRO A 476 -8.28 -1.30 15.19
C PRO A 476 -8.06 -0.21 16.23
N LEU A 477 -7.35 -0.56 17.25
CA LEU A 477 -7.10 0.32 18.38
C LEU A 477 -6.35 1.56 17.90
N ASP A 478 -7.05 2.70 17.84
CA ASP A 478 -6.38 3.99 17.68
C ASP A 478 -5.33 4.14 18.80
N GLY A 479 -4.05 3.99 18.44
CA GLY A 479 -2.93 4.45 19.26
C GLY A 479 -2.72 3.80 20.63
N VAL A 480 -3.35 2.68 20.93
CA VAL A 480 -2.89 1.87 22.05
C VAL A 480 -1.70 1.06 21.54
N GLU A 481 -0.51 1.53 21.84
CA GLU A 481 0.64 0.65 21.89
C GLU A 481 0.20 -0.62 22.63
N GLN A 482 0.19 -1.75 21.93
CA GLN A 482 0.17 -3.03 22.62
C GLN A 482 1.49 -3.11 23.37
N THR A 483 1.53 -2.49 24.52
CA THR A 483 2.59 -2.81 25.48
C THR A 483 2.40 -4.29 25.81
N GLU A 484 3.48 -5.03 25.83
CA GLU A 484 3.55 -6.47 26.13
C GLU A 484 2.89 -6.83 27.47
N ASP A 485 2.43 -5.83 28.20
CA ASP A 485 1.81 -5.89 29.53
C ASP A 485 0.28 -6.01 29.57
N ASN A 486 -0.41 -5.96 28.43
CA ASN A 486 -1.87 -6.10 28.41
C ASN A 486 -2.29 -7.58 28.47
N LEU A 487 -2.54 -8.06 29.69
CA LEU A 487 -3.38 -9.23 29.91
C LEU A 487 -4.71 -9.04 29.15
N PRO A 488 -5.29 -10.12 28.54
CA PRO A 488 -6.56 -10.03 27.86
C PRO A 488 -7.59 -9.38 28.79
N SER A 489 -8.44 -8.50 28.24
CA SER A 489 -9.49 -7.79 28.98
C SER A 489 -10.35 -8.81 29.73
N LEU A 490 -10.09 -9.00 31.02
CA LEU A 490 -10.79 -9.92 31.90
C LEU A 490 -11.98 -9.19 32.51
N THR A 491 -13.12 -9.85 32.57
CA THR A 491 -14.22 -9.40 33.42
C THR A 491 -13.81 -9.68 34.85
N LEU A 492 -13.42 -8.65 35.57
CA LEU A 492 -13.04 -8.77 36.97
C LEU A 492 -14.28 -8.88 37.86
N PRO A 493 -14.22 -9.62 39.01
CA PRO A 493 -15.28 -9.64 40.00
C PRO A 493 -15.45 -8.25 40.62
N ARG A 494 -16.65 -7.97 41.09
CA ARG A 494 -16.90 -6.75 41.89
C ARG A 494 -16.41 -7.01 43.29
N LEU A 495 -15.34 -6.33 43.67
CA LEU A 495 -14.73 -6.42 44.99
C LEU A 495 -14.66 -5.05 45.65
N ASN A 496 -14.58 -5.01 46.97
CA ASN A 496 -14.36 -3.80 47.76
C ASN A 496 -12.97 -3.84 48.43
N GLU A 497 -12.49 -2.68 48.82
CA GLU A 497 -11.27 -2.62 49.65
C GLU A 497 -11.53 -3.34 50.97
N GLY A 498 -10.58 -4.17 51.34
CA GLY A 498 -10.65 -5.05 52.51
C GLY A 498 -11.20 -6.45 52.23
N ASP A 499 -11.77 -6.70 51.05
CA ASP A 499 -12.25 -8.04 50.68
C ASP A 499 -11.13 -9.05 50.69
N SER A 500 -11.40 -10.24 51.25
CA SER A 500 -10.44 -11.33 51.35
C SER A 500 -10.43 -12.14 50.04
N VAL A 501 -9.24 -12.51 49.59
CA VAL A 501 -9.02 -13.39 48.42
C VAL A 501 -8.05 -14.52 48.81
N SER A 502 -8.17 -15.66 48.18
CA SER A 502 -7.26 -16.79 48.36
C SER A 502 -6.38 -16.96 47.12
N CYS A 503 -5.07 -17.02 47.28
CA CYS A 503 -4.15 -17.35 46.23
C CYS A 503 -4.18 -18.85 45.95
N LEU A 504 -4.80 -19.28 44.89
CA LEU A 504 -4.91 -20.69 44.49
C LEU A 504 -3.63 -21.24 43.89
N SER A 505 -3.00 -20.46 43.06
CA SER A 505 -1.74 -20.83 42.41
C SER A 505 -0.92 -19.57 42.10
N CYS A 506 0.39 -19.75 42.10
CA CYS A 506 1.33 -18.73 41.65
C CYS A 506 2.17 -19.36 40.53
N ASN A 507 2.17 -18.71 39.36
CA ASN A 507 2.90 -19.14 38.19
C ASN A 507 4.01 -18.11 37.88
N MET A 508 5.20 -18.63 37.64
CA MET A 508 6.35 -17.88 37.18
C MET A 508 6.60 -18.28 35.72
N VAL A 509 6.65 -17.29 34.83
CA VAL A 509 6.88 -17.50 33.40
C VAL A 509 8.10 -16.71 32.98
N GLU A 510 9.11 -17.39 32.46
CA GLU A 510 10.24 -16.75 31.84
C GLU A 510 9.85 -16.24 30.46
N GLN A 511 10.09 -14.99 30.19
CA GLN A 511 9.90 -14.35 28.89
C GLN A 511 11.22 -13.75 28.42
N MET A 512 11.34 -13.59 27.11
CA MET A 512 12.49 -12.95 26.47
C MET A 512 12.07 -11.59 25.94
N THR A 513 12.92 -10.59 26.14
CA THR A 513 12.72 -9.31 25.46
C THR A 513 12.78 -9.51 23.94
N THR A 514 11.98 -8.77 23.22
CA THR A 514 11.90 -8.83 21.76
C THR A 514 12.29 -7.51 21.12
N PRO A 515 12.96 -7.53 19.97
CA PRO A 515 13.26 -6.29 19.26
C PRO A 515 11.98 -5.66 18.70
N PRO A 516 12.01 -4.35 18.39
CA PRO A 516 10.87 -3.72 17.73
C PRO A 516 10.53 -4.42 16.40
N PRO A 517 9.25 -4.48 16.00
CA PRO A 517 8.87 -5.16 14.78
C PRO A 517 9.46 -4.46 13.54
N ARG A 518 9.80 -5.24 12.50
CA ARG A 518 10.17 -4.69 11.21
C ARG A 518 9.01 -3.92 10.60
N PHE A 519 9.31 -2.94 9.77
CA PHE A 519 8.29 -2.18 9.05
C PHE A 519 7.46 -3.08 8.12
N ASP A 520 6.23 -2.69 7.94
CA ASP A 520 5.34 -3.07 6.85
C ASP A 520 4.84 -1.79 6.15
N ASP A 521 3.98 -1.93 5.14
CA ASP A 521 3.47 -0.79 4.37
C ASP A 521 2.77 0.24 5.28
N ASN A 522 1.98 -0.21 6.28
CA ASN A 522 1.31 0.68 7.21
C ASN A 522 2.27 1.46 8.10
N MET A 523 3.24 0.77 8.66
CA MET A 523 4.25 1.40 9.51
C MET A 523 5.11 2.40 8.72
N LEU A 524 5.38 2.13 7.42
CA LEU A 524 6.06 3.07 6.54
C LEU A 524 5.20 4.30 6.25
N LEU A 525 3.90 4.14 5.99
CA LEU A 525 2.96 5.25 5.84
C LEU A 525 2.85 6.09 7.11
N ASP A 526 2.74 5.43 8.26
CA ASP A 526 2.72 6.11 9.56
C ASP A 526 4.02 6.88 9.82
N ALA A 527 5.17 6.29 9.49
CA ALA A 527 6.47 6.95 9.62
C ALA A 527 6.58 8.19 8.71
N MET A 528 6.05 8.14 7.49
CA MET A 528 6.01 9.29 6.59
C MET A 528 5.12 10.41 7.13
N LYS A 529 3.97 10.08 7.71
CA LYS A 529 3.04 11.05 8.30
C LYS A 529 3.56 11.60 9.63
N ASN A 530 4.04 10.73 10.50
CA ASN A 530 4.46 11.04 11.86
C ASN A 530 6.00 11.14 11.99
N LEU A 531 6.63 11.86 11.05
CA LEU A 531 8.07 12.00 10.95
C LEU A 531 8.74 12.48 12.26
N HIS A 532 8.01 13.29 13.03
CA HIS A 532 8.45 13.83 14.32
C HIS A 532 8.90 12.76 15.33
N ARG A 533 8.38 11.52 15.22
CA ARG A 533 8.77 10.38 16.08
C ARG A 533 10.21 9.91 15.86
N TYR A 534 10.79 10.26 14.70
CA TYR A 534 12.13 9.85 14.28
C TYR A 534 13.15 10.98 14.34
N VAL A 535 12.78 12.11 14.91
CA VAL A 535 13.63 13.28 15.07
C VAL A 535 14.02 13.43 16.54
N VAL A 536 15.32 13.57 16.80
CA VAL A 536 15.88 13.66 18.17
C VAL A 536 15.71 15.07 18.73
N ASP A 537 15.92 16.11 17.91
CA ASP A 537 15.84 17.52 18.33
C ASP A 537 14.43 17.89 18.81
N PRO A 538 14.25 18.35 20.08
CA PRO A 538 12.93 18.64 20.64
C PRO A 538 12.18 19.77 19.95
N GLU A 539 12.86 20.83 19.54
CA GLU A 539 12.24 22.00 18.87
C GLU A 539 11.75 21.60 17.49
N LEU A 540 12.58 20.86 16.76
CA LEU A 540 12.22 20.37 15.44
C LEU A 540 11.12 19.30 15.52
N ARG A 541 11.15 18.46 16.56
CA ARG A 541 10.09 17.48 16.81
C ARG A 541 8.73 18.15 17.03
N LYS A 542 8.69 19.24 17.81
CA LYS A 542 7.48 20.03 18.04
C LYS A 542 6.95 20.62 16.75
N LEU A 543 7.83 21.23 15.94
CA LEU A 543 7.49 21.81 14.66
C LEU A 543 6.92 20.77 13.68
N LEU A 544 7.56 19.61 13.58
CA LEU A 544 7.13 18.53 12.68
C LEU A 544 5.85 17.80 13.15
N LYS A 545 5.51 17.91 14.42
CA LYS A 545 4.25 17.35 14.95
C LYS A 545 3.02 18.12 14.42
N GLU A 546 3.18 19.39 14.13
CA GLU A 546 2.13 20.24 13.55
C GLU A 546 2.09 20.18 12.02
N GLY A 547 3.10 19.53 11.39
CA GLY A 547 3.23 19.40 9.95
C GLY A 547 2.65 18.10 9.40
N GLU A 548 2.56 18.01 8.07
CA GLU A 548 1.98 16.84 7.36
C GLU A 548 2.98 15.69 7.13
N GLY A 549 4.20 15.73 7.72
CA GLY A 549 5.25 14.74 7.47
C GLY A 549 5.93 14.90 6.11
N ILE A 550 6.41 13.79 5.50
CA ILE A 550 7.08 13.77 4.19
C ILE A 550 6.24 13.09 3.12
N GLY A 551 6.37 13.56 1.89
CA GLY A 551 5.52 13.17 0.77
C GLY A 551 4.10 13.75 0.93
N THR A 552 3.38 13.83 -0.18
CA THR A 552 1.96 14.21 -0.16
C THR A 552 1.08 12.97 -0.06
N THR A 553 -0.16 13.13 0.34
CA THR A 553 -1.19 12.09 0.37
C THR A 553 -1.28 11.33 -0.96
N ALA A 554 -1.13 12.03 -2.07
CA ALA A 554 -1.17 11.45 -3.40
C ALA A 554 0.09 10.61 -3.75
N THR A 555 1.22 10.85 -3.11
CA THR A 555 2.52 10.28 -3.54
C THR A 555 3.07 9.21 -2.62
N ARG A 556 2.70 9.18 -1.33
CA ARG A 556 3.27 8.26 -0.32
C ARG A 556 3.18 6.79 -0.75
N ALA A 557 1.99 6.32 -1.13
CA ALA A 557 1.78 4.94 -1.56
C ALA A 557 2.60 4.58 -2.80
N GLY A 558 2.63 5.47 -3.79
CA GLY A 558 3.43 5.29 -5.01
C GLY A 558 4.93 5.22 -4.74
N ILE A 559 5.43 6.04 -3.80
CA ILE A 559 6.86 6.02 -3.38
C ILE A 559 7.21 4.67 -2.76
N ILE A 560 6.41 4.16 -1.79
CA ILE A 560 6.64 2.85 -1.18
C ILE A 560 6.62 1.73 -2.24
N ALA A 561 5.63 1.75 -3.13
CA ALA A 561 5.52 0.77 -4.21
C ALA A 561 6.73 0.82 -5.17
N ASP A 562 7.21 2.01 -5.53
CA ASP A 562 8.39 2.18 -6.38
C ASP A 562 9.69 1.73 -5.69
N MET A 563 9.84 1.99 -4.39
CA MET A 563 10.98 1.50 -3.60
C MET A 563 10.99 -0.03 -3.52
N LYS A 564 9.84 -0.68 -3.36
CA LYS A 564 9.71 -2.14 -3.43
C LYS A 564 10.04 -2.67 -4.84
N LYS A 565 9.54 -2.02 -5.88
CA LYS A 565 9.82 -2.38 -7.28
C LYS A 565 11.30 -2.24 -7.64
N ARG A 566 12.01 -1.29 -7.04
CA ARG A 566 13.46 -1.08 -7.20
C ARG A 566 14.29 -1.95 -6.27
N GLU A 567 13.67 -2.84 -5.52
CA GLU A 567 14.32 -3.73 -4.56
C GLU A 567 15.13 -2.98 -3.49
N LEU A 568 14.75 -1.76 -3.13
CA LEU A 568 15.30 -1.04 -1.98
C LEU A 568 14.72 -1.62 -0.68
N PHE A 569 13.44 -1.96 -0.69
CA PHE A 569 12.77 -2.79 0.29
C PHE A 569 12.56 -4.20 -0.25
N VAL A 570 12.95 -5.18 0.54
CA VAL A 570 12.77 -6.61 0.24
C VAL A 570 11.98 -7.28 1.36
N PRO A 571 11.25 -8.39 1.08
CA PRO A 571 10.56 -9.13 2.12
C PRO A 571 11.53 -9.61 3.21
N ALA A 572 11.15 -9.44 4.48
CA ALA A 572 11.92 -9.97 5.59
C ALA A 572 11.84 -11.51 5.65
N PRO A 573 12.88 -12.20 6.14
CA PRO A 573 12.91 -13.67 6.23
C PRO A 573 11.81 -14.22 7.15
N LYS A 574 11.41 -13.46 8.15
CA LYS A 574 10.34 -13.80 9.10
C LYS A 574 9.30 -12.69 9.15
N GLY A 575 8.06 -13.07 9.30
CA GLY A 575 6.92 -12.15 9.37
C GLY A 575 6.27 -11.91 8.00
N LYS A 576 4.97 -12.29 7.90
CA LYS A 576 4.17 -12.04 6.69
C LYS A 576 4.12 -10.52 6.43
N LYS A 577 4.44 -10.10 5.21
CA LYS A 577 4.46 -8.70 4.76
C LYS A 577 5.46 -7.75 5.44
N LYS A 578 6.33 -8.25 6.31
CA LYS A 578 7.39 -7.42 6.87
C LYS A 578 8.49 -7.16 5.84
N LEU A 579 9.04 -5.96 5.89
CA LEU A 579 10.02 -5.44 4.95
C LEU A 579 11.35 -5.19 5.68
N MET A 580 12.44 -5.33 4.93
CA MET A 580 13.77 -4.92 5.36
C MET A 580 14.49 -4.18 4.23
N THR A 581 15.50 -3.42 4.56
CA THR A 581 16.36 -2.78 3.58
C THR A 581 17.25 -3.83 2.90
N SER A 582 17.36 -3.75 1.56
CA SER A 582 18.28 -4.61 0.81
C SER A 582 19.74 -4.23 1.09
N ALA A 583 20.68 -5.12 0.77
CA ALA A 583 22.12 -4.85 0.91
C ALA A 583 22.54 -3.60 0.10
N GLN A 584 21.97 -3.40 -1.09
CA GLN A 584 22.19 -2.21 -1.90
C GLN A 584 21.66 -0.95 -1.24
N ALA A 585 20.46 -1.01 -0.66
CA ALA A 585 19.85 0.11 0.04
C ALA A 585 20.65 0.50 1.30
N ARG A 586 21.11 -0.49 2.06
CA ARG A 586 21.96 -0.28 3.25
C ARG A 586 23.26 0.43 2.89
N ASN A 587 23.93 -0.06 1.87
CA ASN A 587 25.17 0.51 1.39
C ASN A 587 24.98 1.96 0.91
N LEU A 588 23.89 2.24 0.19
CA LEU A 588 23.53 3.61 -0.20
C LEU A 588 23.33 4.52 1.02
N ILE A 589 22.52 4.10 1.99
CA ILE A 589 22.19 4.91 3.16
C ILE A 589 23.41 5.11 4.08
N ASP A 590 24.22 4.07 4.25
CA ASP A 590 25.41 4.15 5.11
C ASP A 590 26.46 5.12 4.51
N ALA A 591 26.55 5.20 3.17
CA ALA A 591 27.44 6.10 2.45
C ALA A 591 26.95 7.56 2.33
N LEU A 592 25.65 7.83 2.49
CA LEU A 592 25.08 9.18 2.36
C LEU A 592 25.33 10.02 3.63
N PRO A 593 25.58 11.34 3.48
CA PRO A 593 25.71 12.24 4.61
C PRO A 593 24.39 12.42 5.33
N MET A 594 24.44 12.71 6.66
CA MET A 594 23.25 12.94 7.47
C MET A 594 22.34 14.03 6.89
N LYS A 595 22.88 15.11 6.36
CA LYS A 595 22.12 16.19 5.72
C LYS A 595 21.13 15.74 4.62
N VAL A 596 21.35 14.56 4.01
CA VAL A 596 20.46 14.04 2.93
C VAL A 596 19.45 13.03 3.45
N LYS A 597 19.84 12.24 4.46
CA LYS A 597 19.06 11.11 4.95
C LYS A 597 18.30 11.39 6.25
N ASP A 598 18.68 12.44 6.98
CA ASP A 598 18.03 12.79 8.24
C ASP A 598 16.57 13.19 8.02
N PRO A 599 15.61 12.56 8.70
CA PRO A 599 14.20 12.95 8.68
C PRO A 599 13.97 14.42 9.04
N ALA A 600 14.81 14.99 9.91
CA ALA A 600 14.78 16.38 10.32
C ALA A 600 14.96 17.33 9.14
N GLN A 601 15.89 17.03 8.25
CA GLN A 601 16.15 17.85 7.05
C GLN A 601 14.97 17.83 6.07
N ALA A 602 14.29 16.67 5.95
CA ALA A 602 13.08 16.58 5.14
C ALA A 602 11.95 17.47 5.70
N GLY A 603 11.86 17.58 7.03
CA GLY A 603 10.94 18.51 7.69
C GLY A 603 11.30 19.97 7.44
N HIS A 604 12.57 20.37 7.59
CA HIS A 604 13.05 21.73 7.27
C HIS A 604 12.80 22.09 5.81
N PHE A 605 13.00 21.15 4.91
CA PHE A 605 12.73 21.37 3.50
C PHE A 605 11.24 21.67 3.25
N LYS A 606 10.32 20.89 3.85
CA LYS A 606 8.89 21.17 3.75
C LYS A 606 8.53 22.55 4.30
N GLN A 607 9.06 22.90 5.46
CA GLN A 607 8.86 24.23 6.05
C GLN A 607 9.33 25.35 5.10
N SER A 608 10.49 25.18 4.45
CA SER A 608 10.97 26.14 3.46
C SER A 608 10.04 26.27 2.26
N LEU A 609 9.43 25.17 1.80
CA LEU A 609 8.41 25.21 0.75
C LEU A 609 7.15 25.98 1.19
N ASP A 610 6.70 25.79 2.43
CA ASP A 610 5.55 26.51 2.98
C ASP A 610 5.84 28.02 3.11
N GLN A 611 7.10 28.38 3.46
CA GLN A 611 7.56 29.77 3.44
C GLN A 611 7.58 30.36 2.01
N VAL A 612 7.95 29.55 1.00
CA VAL A 612 7.87 29.97 -0.40
C VAL A 612 6.42 30.16 -0.84
N ALA A 613 5.52 29.31 -0.42
CA ALA A 613 4.08 29.45 -0.69
C ALA A 613 3.52 30.75 -0.12
N SER A 614 3.80 31.03 1.16
CA SER A 614 3.34 32.26 1.83
C SER A 614 4.06 33.53 1.36
N GLY A 615 5.19 33.41 0.65
CA GLY A 615 6.03 34.55 0.24
C GLY A 615 7.00 35.04 1.32
N ALA A 616 7.10 34.36 2.47
CA ALA A 616 8.07 34.64 3.52
C ALA A 616 9.52 34.32 3.07
N LEU A 617 9.69 33.40 2.15
CA LEU A 617 10.94 33.10 1.45
C LEU A 617 10.72 33.25 -0.06
N THR A 618 11.61 33.95 -0.74
CA THR A 618 11.50 34.07 -2.20
C THR A 618 11.92 32.76 -2.91
N HIS A 619 11.37 32.51 -4.08
CA HIS A 619 11.78 31.35 -4.90
C HIS A 619 13.28 31.40 -5.24
N ALA A 620 13.86 32.62 -5.43
CA ALA A 620 15.27 32.75 -5.75
C ALA A 620 16.18 32.34 -4.57
N GLU A 621 15.90 32.83 -3.37
CA GLU A 621 16.62 32.45 -2.15
C GLU A 621 16.52 30.93 -1.88
N PHE A 622 15.34 30.34 -2.04
CA PHE A 622 15.15 28.92 -1.92
C PHE A 622 15.99 28.12 -2.93
N MET A 623 16.06 28.57 -4.18
CA MET A 623 16.87 27.94 -5.22
C MET A 623 18.36 28.06 -4.96
N GLU A 624 18.84 29.21 -4.48
CA GLU A 624 20.25 29.41 -4.09
C GLU A 624 20.66 28.45 -2.98
N TYR A 625 19.82 28.31 -1.94
CA TYR A 625 20.03 27.32 -0.89
C TYR A 625 20.08 25.89 -1.47
N THR A 626 19.13 25.55 -2.33
CA THR A 626 19.04 24.23 -2.97
C THR A 626 20.27 23.90 -3.81
N GLU A 627 20.74 24.84 -4.62
CA GLU A 627 21.92 24.65 -5.46
C GLU A 627 23.19 24.43 -4.62
N ARG A 628 23.37 25.19 -3.55
CA ARG A 628 24.47 25.01 -2.60
C ARG A 628 24.42 23.64 -1.94
N PHE A 629 23.26 23.25 -1.46
CA PHE A 629 23.03 21.94 -0.86
C PHE A 629 23.36 20.78 -1.82
N VAL A 630 22.91 20.87 -3.08
CA VAL A 630 23.18 19.82 -4.07
C VAL A 630 24.67 19.75 -4.44
N ARG A 631 25.41 20.89 -4.45
CA ARG A 631 26.87 20.87 -4.62
C ARG A 631 27.55 20.11 -3.49
N GLU A 632 27.17 20.38 -2.23
CA GLU A 632 27.70 19.66 -1.07
C GLU A 632 27.41 18.15 -1.17
N VAL A 633 26.19 17.75 -1.55
CA VAL A 633 25.80 16.34 -1.73
C VAL A 633 26.68 15.64 -2.77
N VAL A 634 26.96 16.30 -3.89
CA VAL A 634 27.81 15.74 -4.95
C VAL A 634 29.25 15.61 -4.48
N GLU A 635 29.82 16.60 -3.80
CA GLU A 635 31.19 16.54 -3.28
C GLU A 635 31.36 15.38 -2.27
N VAL A 636 30.39 15.22 -1.35
CA VAL A 636 30.42 14.06 -0.43
C VAL A 636 30.31 12.74 -1.19
N ALA A 637 29.45 12.65 -2.19
CA ALA A 637 29.28 11.44 -2.98
C ALA A 637 30.57 11.02 -3.74
N LYS A 638 31.41 11.99 -4.15
CA LYS A 638 32.69 11.71 -4.83
C LYS A 638 33.66 10.90 -3.97
N VAL A 639 33.62 11.12 -2.65
CA VAL A 639 34.54 10.49 -1.69
C VAL A 639 33.86 9.49 -0.77
N ALA A 640 32.56 9.19 -1.00
CA ALA A 640 31.79 8.32 -0.16
C ALA A 640 32.39 6.90 -0.12
N GLU A 641 32.57 6.37 1.07
CA GLU A 641 32.96 4.96 1.27
C GLU A 641 31.77 4.06 1.04
N MET A 642 31.89 3.13 0.12
CA MET A 642 30.85 2.15 -0.19
C MET A 642 31.46 0.75 -0.17
N ALA A 643 30.79 -0.18 0.49
CA ALA A 643 31.22 -1.56 0.50
C ALA A 643 31.00 -2.21 -0.87
N ALA A 644 31.95 -3.01 -1.31
CA ALA A 644 31.72 -3.89 -2.44
C ALA A 644 30.63 -4.91 -2.03
N LEU A 645 29.54 -4.94 -2.77
CA LEU A 645 28.56 -6.00 -2.54
C LEU A 645 29.09 -7.29 -3.14
N PRO A 646 28.99 -8.42 -2.42
CA PRO A 646 29.30 -9.71 -3.02
C PRO A 646 28.40 -9.86 -4.27
N PRO A 647 28.90 -10.44 -5.36
CA PRO A 647 28.07 -10.79 -6.50
C PRO A 647 26.85 -11.55 -5.95
N SER A 648 25.62 -11.15 -6.36
CA SER A 648 24.39 -11.80 -5.91
C SER A 648 24.61 -13.31 -5.97
N ALA A 649 24.30 -14.02 -4.87
CA ALA A 649 24.50 -15.46 -4.72
C ALA A 649 23.53 -16.26 -5.60
N GLY A 650 23.51 -15.97 -6.90
CA GLY A 650 23.00 -16.84 -7.94
C GLY A 650 24.21 -17.52 -8.55
N GLU A 651 24.19 -18.86 -8.68
CA GLU A 651 25.16 -19.59 -9.49
C GLU A 651 25.44 -18.79 -10.76
N GLN A 652 26.72 -18.41 -10.98
CA GLN A 652 27.12 -17.73 -12.21
C GLN A 652 26.81 -18.67 -13.38
N ILE A 653 25.72 -18.41 -14.06
CA ILE A 653 25.33 -19.18 -15.24
C ILE A 653 26.29 -18.74 -16.34
N PRO A 654 27.15 -19.63 -16.87
CA PRO A 654 28.04 -19.27 -17.94
C PRO A 654 27.26 -18.93 -19.22
N CYS A 655 27.86 -18.13 -20.06
CA CYS A 655 27.25 -17.78 -21.35
C CYS A 655 26.97 -19.04 -22.18
N PRO A 656 25.73 -19.27 -22.64
CA PRO A 656 25.36 -20.45 -23.39
C PRO A 656 26.02 -20.54 -24.78
N ASN A 657 26.66 -19.44 -25.25
CA ASN A 657 27.36 -19.39 -26.52
C ASN A 657 28.88 -19.61 -26.39
N CYS A 658 29.56 -19.08 -25.38
CA CYS A 658 31.00 -19.11 -25.28
C CYS A 658 31.54 -19.46 -23.88
N SER A 659 30.66 -19.80 -22.93
CA SER A 659 30.97 -20.06 -21.52
C SER A 659 31.62 -18.89 -20.76
N GLY A 660 31.71 -17.70 -21.37
CA GLY A 660 32.17 -16.48 -20.72
C GLY A 660 31.17 -15.97 -19.66
N GLU A 661 31.60 -14.98 -18.89
CA GLU A 661 30.80 -14.39 -17.84
C GLU A 661 29.58 -13.59 -18.39
N LEU A 662 28.39 -13.86 -17.86
CA LEU A 662 27.18 -13.12 -18.15
C LEU A 662 26.98 -11.97 -17.16
N GLN A 663 26.84 -10.76 -17.68
CA GLN A 663 26.60 -9.55 -16.91
C GLN A 663 25.15 -9.09 -17.06
N ASN A 664 24.44 -8.96 -15.95
CA ASN A 664 23.12 -8.35 -15.93
C ASN A 664 23.24 -6.82 -16.07
N ARG A 665 22.73 -6.29 -17.17
CA ARG A 665 22.74 -4.85 -17.50
C ARG A 665 21.34 -4.23 -17.42
N GLY A 666 20.56 -4.60 -16.38
CA GLY A 666 19.21 -4.10 -16.14
C GLY A 666 18.16 -4.71 -17.06
N LYS A 667 17.96 -4.15 -18.26
CA LYS A 667 16.96 -4.67 -19.22
C LYS A 667 17.45 -5.84 -20.07
N ARG A 668 18.69 -6.27 -19.91
CA ARG A 668 19.32 -7.35 -20.67
C ARG A 668 20.44 -8.00 -19.89
N THR A 669 20.68 -9.27 -20.16
CA THR A 669 21.89 -10.01 -19.75
C THR A 669 22.80 -10.14 -20.97
N ALA A 670 24.04 -9.69 -20.87
CA ALA A 670 25.02 -9.71 -21.98
C ALA A 670 26.28 -10.41 -21.56
N CYS A 671 26.91 -11.11 -22.48
CA CYS A 671 28.22 -11.73 -22.28
C CYS A 671 29.34 -10.69 -22.32
N SER A 672 30.37 -10.86 -21.48
CA SER A 672 31.59 -10.04 -21.46
C SER A 672 32.55 -10.39 -22.60
N GLN A 673 32.47 -11.59 -23.17
CA GLN A 673 33.43 -12.14 -24.11
C GLN A 673 32.89 -12.34 -25.55
N CYS A 674 31.57 -12.38 -25.74
CA CYS A 674 30.96 -12.53 -27.07
C CYS A 674 29.73 -11.62 -27.25
N GLN A 675 29.12 -11.69 -28.44
CA GLN A 675 27.98 -10.83 -28.80
C GLN A 675 26.61 -11.34 -28.27
N PHE A 676 26.60 -12.31 -27.36
CA PHE A 676 25.38 -12.84 -26.77
C PHE A 676 24.68 -11.77 -25.94
N VAL A 677 23.39 -11.52 -26.24
CA VAL A 677 22.53 -10.56 -25.50
C VAL A 677 21.15 -11.13 -25.36
N LEU A 678 20.73 -11.48 -24.13
CA LEU A 678 19.36 -11.84 -23.79
C LEU A 678 18.62 -10.63 -23.26
N TRP A 679 17.58 -10.18 -23.95
CA TRP A 679 16.70 -9.12 -23.47
C TRP A 679 15.70 -9.66 -22.44
N HIS A 680 15.50 -8.94 -21.35
CA HIS A 680 14.54 -9.32 -20.29
C HIS A 680 13.09 -9.02 -20.65
N GLU A 681 12.84 -8.33 -21.75
CA GLU A 681 11.51 -8.14 -22.30
C GLU A 681 11.37 -8.90 -23.61
N ALA A 682 10.35 -9.75 -23.71
CA ALA A 682 10.03 -10.51 -24.90
C ALA A 682 8.54 -10.49 -25.15
N PHE A 683 8.17 -10.18 -26.40
CA PHE A 683 6.74 -10.13 -26.82
C PHE A 683 5.87 -9.27 -25.92
N GLY A 684 6.37 -8.07 -25.54
CA GLY A 684 5.65 -7.12 -24.68
C GLY A 684 5.50 -7.54 -23.21
N LYS A 685 6.20 -8.61 -22.81
CA LYS A 685 6.18 -9.09 -21.42
C LYS A 685 7.59 -9.05 -20.82
N LEU A 686 7.69 -8.48 -19.63
CA LEU A 686 8.90 -8.54 -18.82
C LEU A 686 9.05 -9.96 -18.25
N LEU A 687 10.18 -10.61 -18.51
CA LEU A 687 10.51 -11.94 -18.01
C LEU A 687 10.97 -11.87 -16.57
N GLY A 688 10.44 -12.73 -15.71
CA GLY A 688 10.89 -12.87 -14.33
C GLY A 688 12.28 -13.53 -14.23
N ALA A 689 12.96 -13.37 -13.09
CA ALA A 689 14.29 -13.97 -12.85
C ALA A 689 14.30 -15.48 -13.11
N LYS A 690 13.28 -16.21 -12.68
CA LYS A 690 13.14 -17.67 -12.93
C LYS A 690 12.97 -18.01 -14.42
N ASP A 691 12.33 -17.14 -15.20
CA ASP A 691 12.15 -17.37 -16.64
C ASP A 691 13.45 -17.08 -17.41
N ILE A 692 14.21 -16.06 -16.99
CA ILE A 692 15.55 -15.73 -17.50
C ILE A 692 16.54 -16.87 -17.19
N GLU A 693 16.55 -17.34 -15.94
CA GLU A 693 17.37 -18.47 -15.52
C GLU A 693 17.04 -19.74 -16.32
N ALA A 694 15.76 -20.01 -16.55
CA ALA A 694 15.30 -21.13 -17.34
C ALA A 694 15.79 -21.04 -18.81
N LEU A 695 15.74 -19.86 -19.41
CA LEU A 695 16.26 -19.63 -20.75
C LEU A 695 17.77 -19.88 -20.79
N LEU A 696 18.54 -19.36 -19.86
CA LEU A 696 19.99 -19.49 -19.82
C LEU A 696 20.45 -20.94 -19.56
N LYS A 697 19.82 -21.64 -18.59
CA LYS A 697 20.17 -23.01 -18.20
C LYS A 697 19.61 -24.07 -19.16
N ARG A 698 18.29 -23.95 -19.48
CA ARG A 698 17.55 -24.99 -20.22
C ARG A 698 17.31 -24.63 -21.70
N GLY A 699 17.42 -23.36 -22.05
CA GLY A 699 17.12 -22.86 -23.39
C GLY A 699 15.65 -22.56 -23.64
N GLU A 700 14.75 -22.81 -22.68
CA GLU A 700 13.32 -22.52 -22.84
C GLU A 700 12.64 -22.20 -21.50
N THR A 701 11.51 -21.43 -21.57
CA THR A 701 10.68 -21.08 -20.41
C THR A 701 9.57 -22.10 -20.19
N ARG A 702 8.90 -21.99 -19.04
CA ARG A 702 7.55 -22.53 -18.87
C ARG A 702 6.56 -21.84 -19.83
N LEU A 703 5.31 -22.30 -19.90
CA LEU A 703 4.25 -21.63 -20.64
C LEU A 703 3.98 -20.23 -20.05
N LEU A 704 4.20 -19.20 -20.85
CA LEU A 704 3.94 -17.80 -20.49
C LEU A 704 2.63 -17.35 -21.11
N GLN A 705 1.78 -16.68 -20.31
CA GLN A 705 0.50 -16.13 -20.76
C GLN A 705 0.61 -14.64 -21.05
N ASN A 706 -0.31 -14.10 -21.82
CA ASN A 706 -0.40 -12.68 -22.16
C ASN A 706 0.83 -12.11 -22.90
N LEU A 707 1.48 -12.90 -23.75
CA LEU A 707 2.46 -12.42 -24.72
C LEU A 707 1.74 -11.65 -25.82
N ILE A 708 2.36 -10.61 -26.38
CA ILE A 708 1.76 -9.74 -27.42
C ILE A 708 2.45 -10.00 -28.76
N GLY A 709 1.70 -10.39 -29.77
CA GLY A 709 2.17 -10.58 -31.12
C GLY A 709 2.66 -9.26 -31.75
N ARG A 710 3.79 -9.31 -32.48
CA ARG A 710 4.41 -8.12 -33.06
C ARG A 710 3.55 -7.45 -34.15
N GLU A 711 2.85 -8.23 -35.00
CA GLU A 711 2.11 -7.72 -36.14
C GLU A 711 0.64 -7.38 -35.81
N LYS A 712 -0.07 -8.27 -35.10
CA LYS A 712 -1.52 -8.12 -34.86
C LYS A 712 -1.88 -7.62 -33.47
N LYS A 713 -0.90 -7.32 -32.61
CA LYS A 713 -1.09 -6.92 -31.19
C LYS A 713 -2.04 -7.83 -30.38
N THR A 714 -2.32 -9.05 -30.86
CA THR A 714 -3.16 -10.03 -30.17
C THR A 714 -2.40 -10.69 -29.04
N LYS A 715 -3.09 -10.95 -27.93
CA LYS A 715 -2.53 -11.70 -26.80
C LYS A 715 -2.49 -13.19 -27.14
N PHE A 716 -1.39 -13.85 -26.80
CA PHE A 716 -1.22 -15.29 -26.95
C PHE A 716 -0.44 -15.90 -25.78
N SER A 717 -0.47 -17.22 -25.66
CA SER A 717 0.34 -17.99 -24.68
C SER A 717 1.29 -18.90 -25.42
N ALA A 718 2.57 -18.90 -25.03
CA ALA A 718 3.60 -19.76 -25.60
C ALA A 718 4.76 -19.96 -24.61
N ARG A 719 5.55 -21.02 -24.79
CA ARG A 719 6.89 -21.09 -24.20
C ARG A 719 7.83 -20.25 -25.07
N LEU A 720 8.88 -19.72 -24.48
CA LEU A 720 9.92 -19.03 -25.24
C LEU A 720 11.16 -19.91 -25.31
N SER A 721 11.71 -20.09 -26.49
CA SER A 721 13.03 -20.71 -26.70
C SER A 721 14.10 -19.66 -26.90
N LEU A 722 15.31 -19.97 -26.45
CA LEU A 722 16.50 -19.13 -26.55
C LEU A 722 17.39 -19.62 -27.71
N ASP A 723 17.66 -18.75 -28.64
CA ASP A 723 18.77 -18.93 -29.57
C ASP A 723 20.09 -18.67 -28.84
N ARG A 724 20.85 -19.73 -28.58
CA ARG A 724 22.09 -19.68 -27.79
C ARG A 724 23.20 -18.87 -28.46
N ALA A 725 23.19 -18.74 -29.78
CA ALA A 725 24.19 -17.97 -30.49
C ALA A 725 23.93 -16.46 -30.41
N THR A 726 22.69 -16.04 -30.51
CA THR A 726 22.32 -14.62 -30.61
C THR A 726 21.70 -14.05 -29.36
N GLY A 727 21.18 -14.88 -28.42
CA GLY A 727 20.42 -14.46 -27.28
C GLY A 727 18.97 -14.05 -27.60
N LYS A 728 18.48 -14.24 -28.82
CA LYS A 728 17.12 -13.92 -29.23
C LYS A 728 16.14 -14.98 -28.76
N THR A 729 14.95 -14.55 -28.35
CA THR A 729 13.85 -15.43 -27.96
C THR A 729 12.84 -15.59 -29.09
N LYS A 730 12.34 -16.83 -29.26
CA LYS A 730 11.26 -17.16 -30.21
C LYS A 730 10.12 -17.86 -29.48
N PRO A 731 8.84 -17.60 -29.81
CA PRO A 731 7.73 -18.32 -29.22
C PRO A 731 7.68 -19.76 -29.74
N LEU A 732 7.52 -20.72 -28.83
CA LEU A 732 7.22 -22.12 -29.13
C LEU A 732 5.74 -22.36 -28.84
N PHE A 733 5.00 -22.70 -29.88
CA PHE A 733 3.61 -23.13 -29.74
C PHE A 733 3.57 -24.65 -29.64
N ASP A 734 2.88 -25.19 -28.66
CA ASP A 734 2.65 -26.62 -28.57
C ASP A 734 1.71 -27.03 -29.70
N GLN A 735 2.25 -27.62 -30.77
CA GLN A 735 1.44 -28.23 -31.82
C GLN A 735 0.81 -29.52 -31.30
N PRO A 736 -0.49 -29.78 -31.59
CA PRO A 736 -1.06 -31.09 -31.31
C PRO A 736 -0.38 -32.13 -32.19
N GLY A 737 0.55 -32.90 -31.63
CA GLY A 737 1.19 -34.04 -32.33
C GLY A 737 2.72 -34.04 -32.43
N SER A 738 3.46 -33.07 -31.91
CA SER A 738 4.94 -33.10 -32.02
C SER A 738 5.58 -33.96 -30.93
N ALA A 739 6.53 -34.82 -31.34
CA ALA A 739 7.23 -35.82 -30.54
C ALA A 739 8.11 -35.26 -29.39
N THR A 740 8.25 -33.93 -29.27
CA THR A 740 8.95 -33.27 -28.18
C THR A 740 8.18 -33.22 -26.85
N ALA A 741 6.88 -33.55 -26.86
CA ALA A 741 6.12 -33.75 -25.64
C ALA A 741 6.53 -35.05 -24.89
N LYS A 742 7.24 -35.99 -25.55
CA LYS A 742 7.70 -37.22 -24.93
C LYS A 742 9.04 -37.14 -24.19
N ALA A 743 9.84 -36.11 -24.43
CA ALA A 743 11.18 -35.96 -23.79
C ALA A 743 11.15 -35.11 -22.50
N ALA A 744 10.11 -34.34 -22.20
CA ALA A 744 9.98 -33.52 -20.99
C ALA A 744 9.30 -34.24 -19.80
N ILE A 745 8.93 -35.51 -19.98
CA ILE A 745 8.25 -36.34 -18.95
C ILE A 745 9.22 -37.25 -18.19
N THR A 746 10.51 -37.25 -18.51
CA THR A 746 11.49 -38.19 -17.96
C THR A 746 12.20 -37.76 -16.69
N HIS A 747 11.78 -36.70 -16.00
CA HIS A 747 12.22 -36.36 -14.64
C HIS A 747 11.06 -35.90 -13.73
N LYS A 748 9.94 -36.59 -13.78
CA LYS A 748 9.10 -36.82 -12.63
C LYS A 748 9.41 -38.23 -12.16
N GLU A 749 9.71 -38.35 -10.88
CA GLU A 749 9.75 -39.65 -10.21
C GLU A 749 8.69 -40.55 -10.81
N GLN A 750 9.09 -41.68 -11.36
CA GLN A 750 8.20 -42.76 -11.69
C GLN A 750 7.51 -43.15 -10.38
N ILE A 751 6.30 -42.62 -10.15
CA ILE A 751 5.37 -43.27 -9.26
C ILE A 751 5.06 -44.58 -9.96
N THR A 752 5.74 -45.62 -9.55
CA THR A 752 5.36 -47.01 -9.90
C THR A 752 3.99 -47.24 -9.33
N LEU A 753 2.94 -47.01 -10.14
CA LEU A 753 1.58 -47.39 -9.83
C LEU A 753 1.61 -48.91 -9.59
N SER A 754 1.28 -49.32 -8.38
CA SER A 754 0.97 -50.75 -8.15
C SER A 754 -0.11 -51.18 -9.14
N PRO A 755 -0.07 -52.36 -9.71
CA PRO A 755 -1.04 -52.78 -10.71
C PRO A 755 -2.47 -52.62 -10.18
N LEU A 756 -3.27 -51.79 -10.85
CA LEU A 756 -4.66 -51.55 -10.54
C LEU A 756 -5.55 -52.44 -11.38
N ASN A 757 -6.44 -53.17 -10.75
CA ASN A 757 -7.34 -54.10 -11.43
C ASN A 757 -8.64 -53.39 -11.88
N CYS A 758 -9.11 -53.72 -13.04
CA CYS A 758 -10.38 -53.27 -13.57
C CYS A 758 -11.55 -53.76 -12.69
N PRO A 759 -12.41 -52.88 -12.18
CA PRO A 759 -13.53 -53.29 -11.32
C PRO A 759 -14.64 -54.06 -12.06
N ARG A 760 -14.56 -54.15 -13.40
CA ARG A 760 -15.53 -54.82 -14.26
C ARG A 760 -15.10 -56.20 -14.67
N CYS A 761 -13.80 -56.45 -14.92
CA CYS A 761 -13.33 -57.75 -15.45
C CYS A 761 -12.01 -58.23 -14.83
N SER A 762 -11.51 -57.52 -13.79
CA SER A 762 -10.30 -57.87 -13.03
C SER A 762 -8.98 -57.86 -13.84
N ALA A 763 -8.98 -57.47 -15.12
CA ALA A 763 -7.76 -57.26 -15.91
C ALA A 763 -6.99 -56.06 -15.40
N ILE A 764 -5.68 -56.01 -15.56
CA ILE A 764 -4.84 -54.87 -15.17
C ILE A 764 -5.14 -53.67 -16.05
N LEU A 765 -5.38 -52.52 -15.42
CA LEU A 765 -5.61 -51.25 -16.11
C LEU A 765 -4.28 -50.68 -16.61
N GLU A 766 -4.25 -50.27 -17.87
CA GLU A 766 -3.10 -49.67 -18.50
C GLU A 766 -3.25 -48.14 -18.56
N PRO A 767 -2.20 -47.36 -18.23
CA PRO A 767 -2.24 -45.92 -18.32
C PRO A 767 -2.21 -45.44 -19.78
N SER A 768 -3.19 -44.62 -20.16
CA SER A 768 -3.31 -44.04 -21.50
C SER A 768 -3.54 -42.53 -21.36
N GLY A 769 -2.46 -41.73 -21.28
CA GLY A 769 -2.52 -40.28 -21.06
C GLY A 769 -3.09 -39.90 -19.68
N LYS A 770 -4.26 -39.27 -19.63
CA LYS A 770 -4.98 -38.91 -18.40
C LYS A 770 -6.05 -39.93 -17.99
N THR A 771 -6.02 -41.14 -18.61
CA THR A 771 -6.96 -42.21 -18.34
C THR A 771 -6.23 -43.49 -17.99
N LEU A 772 -6.89 -44.32 -17.19
CA LEU A 772 -6.58 -45.73 -16.99
C LEU A 772 -7.58 -46.53 -17.81
N GLU A 773 -7.11 -47.33 -18.76
CA GLU A 773 -7.96 -48.07 -19.69
C GLU A 773 -7.80 -49.57 -19.49
N CYS A 774 -8.91 -50.28 -19.55
CA CYS A 774 -8.91 -51.74 -19.49
C CYS A 774 -8.76 -52.33 -20.89
N PRO A 775 -7.71 -53.11 -21.19
CA PRO A 775 -7.52 -53.71 -22.50
C PRO A 775 -8.59 -54.80 -22.85
N SER A 776 -9.26 -55.35 -21.83
CA SER A 776 -10.18 -56.44 -22.00
C SER A 776 -11.65 -56.04 -22.14
N CYS A 777 -12.12 -54.95 -21.45
CA CYS A 777 -13.55 -54.64 -21.41
C CYS A 777 -13.85 -53.16 -21.74
N GLN A 778 -12.87 -52.43 -22.24
CA GLN A 778 -12.98 -51.02 -22.61
C GLN A 778 -13.40 -50.07 -21.46
N PHE A 779 -13.33 -50.48 -20.20
CA PHE A 779 -13.53 -49.59 -19.04
C PHE A 779 -12.47 -48.53 -19.03
N LYS A 780 -12.88 -47.25 -18.79
CA LYS A 780 -11.98 -46.10 -18.73
C LYS A 780 -12.23 -45.32 -17.45
N LEU A 781 -11.12 -44.99 -16.75
CA LEU A 781 -11.12 -44.13 -15.55
C LEU A 781 -10.19 -42.93 -15.78
N PHE A 782 -10.70 -41.74 -15.57
CA PHE A 782 -9.86 -40.52 -15.62
C PHE A 782 -9.02 -40.43 -14.35
N SER A 783 -7.69 -40.29 -14.50
CA SER A 783 -6.75 -40.03 -13.40
C SER A 783 -6.70 -38.58 -12.99
N GLU A 784 -7.35 -37.68 -13.76
CA GLU A 784 -7.50 -36.26 -13.46
C GLU A 784 -8.95 -35.83 -13.70
N LEU A 785 -9.60 -35.25 -12.69
CA LEU A 785 -10.99 -34.79 -12.73
C LEU A 785 -11.07 -33.34 -12.30
N LEU A 786 -11.68 -32.49 -13.12
CA LEU A 786 -11.90 -31.07 -12.86
C LEU A 786 -10.67 -30.36 -12.31
N GLY A 787 -9.51 -30.57 -12.98
CA GLY A 787 -8.24 -29.90 -12.65
C GLY A 787 -7.45 -30.51 -11.48
N ARG A 788 -7.93 -31.61 -10.90
CA ARG A 788 -7.28 -32.33 -9.80
C ARG A 788 -6.83 -33.70 -10.24
N ALA A 789 -5.55 -34.04 -10.09
CA ALA A 789 -5.02 -35.39 -10.28
C ALA A 789 -5.31 -36.24 -9.03
N LEU A 790 -5.71 -37.52 -9.25
CA LEU A 790 -5.94 -38.51 -8.21
C LEU A 790 -4.65 -39.29 -7.92
N ASN A 791 -4.36 -39.51 -6.65
CA ASN A 791 -3.19 -40.28 -6.24
C ASN A 791 -3.53 -41.80 -6.20
N ASP A 792 -2.51 -42.64 -5.99
CA ASP A 792 -2.62 -44.10 -5.99
C ASP A 792 -3.63 -44.65 -4.97
N ALA A 793 -3.66 -44.09 -3.77
CA ALA A 793 -4.57 -44.47 -2.71
C ALA A 793 -6.03 -44.11 -3.06
N GLU A 794 -6.26 -42.94 -3.66
CA GLU A 794 -7.58 -42.47 -4.09
C GLU A 794 -8.12 -43.26 -5.27
N LEU A 795 -7.25 -43.64 -6.21
CA LEU A 795 -7.60 -44.53 -7.33
C LEU A 795 -7.95 -45.94 -6.84
N LYS A 796 -7.19 -46.48 -5.87
CA LYS A 796 -7.50 -47.78 -5.24
C LYS A 796 -8.81 -47.76 -4.49
N ALA A 797 -9.08 -46.75 -3.69
CA ALA A 797 -10.35 -46.58 -2.98
C ALA A 797 -11.52 -46.53 -3.96
N LEU A 798 -11.37 -45.74 -5.05
CA LEU A 798 -12.43 -45.64 -6.06
C LEU A 798 -12.69 -46.95 -6.82
N LEU A 799 -11.64 -47.71 -7.15
CA LEU A 799 -11.76 -48.95 -7.88
C LEU A 799 -12.22 -50.14 -7.01
N ASN A 800 -11.70 -50.23 -5.78
CA ASN A 800 -12.01 -51.36 -4.87
C ASN A 800 -13.29 -51.11 -4.07
N ASP A 801 -13.36 -49.95 -3.39
CA ASP A 801 -14.45 -49.63 -2.45
C ASP A 801 -15.61 -48.92 -3.15
N GLY A 802 -15.38 -48.42 -4.37
CA GLY A 802 -16.37 -47.72 -5.17
C GLY A 802 -16.60 -46.26 -4.73
N ILE A 803 -15.91 -45.76 -3.69
CA ILE A 803 -16.07 -44.42 -3.16
C ILE A 803 -14.76 -43.96 -2.51
N THR A 804 -14.46 -42.63 -2.61
CA THR A 804 -13.31 -42.02 -1.94
C THR A 804 -13.73 -41.32 -0.65
N GLU A 805 -12.76 -40.97 0.18
CA GLU A 805 -12.96 -39.93 1.20
C GLU A 805 -13.28 -38.61 0.54
N LYS A 806 -13.60 -37.56 1.35
CA LYS A 806 -13.86 -36.21 0.86
C LYS A 806 -12.57 -35.58 0.35
N LEU A 807 -12.49 -35.38 -0.94
CA LEU A 807 -11.35 -34.81 -1.63
C LEU A 807 -11.58 -33.33 -1.89
N SER A 808 -10.54 -32.47 -1.69
CA SER A 808 -10.57 -31.04 -1.95
C SER A 808 -9.75 -30.71 -3.20
N GLY A 809 -9.98 -29.51 -3.79
CA GLY A 809 -9.20 -28.99 -4.91
C GLY A 809 -9.77 -29.26 -6.30
N PHE A 810 -11.03 -29.65 -6.42
CA PHE A 810 -11.76 -29.68 -7.69
C PHE A 810 -12.15 -28.23 -8.08
N ILE A 811 -12.14 -27.92 -9.38
CA ILE A 811 -12.52 -26.61 -9.90
C ILE A 811 -13.83 -26.74 -10.68
N SER A 812 -14.85 -26.02 -10.25
CA SER A 812 -16.15 -26.00 -10.92
C SER A 812 -16.06 -25.35 -12.30
N PRO A 813 -16.49 -26.01 -13.38
CA PRO A 813 -16.48 -25.43 -14.73
C PRO A 813 -17.51 -24.30 -14.91
N LYS A 814 -18.49 -24.14 -14.00
CA LYS A 814 -19.53 -23.10 -14.10
C LYS A 814 -19.08 -21.74 -13.58
N ASN A 815 -18.29 -21.71 -12.52
CA ASN A 815 -17.93 -20.46 -11.82
C ASN A 815 -16.46 -20.38 -11.41
N ASN A 816 -15.62 -21.30 -11.87
CA ASN A 816 -14.18 -21.39 -11.60
C ASN A 816 -13.81 -21.38 -10.09
N SER A 817 -14.75 -21.79 -9.21
CA SER A 817 -14.51 -21.88 -7.77
C SER A 817 -14.02 -23.27 -7.38
N ALA A 818 -13.14 -23.34 -6.38
CA ALA A 818 -12.70 -24.60 -5.80
C ALA A 818 -13.80 -25.20 -4.91
N PHE A 819 -13.98 -26.54 -4.99
CA PHE A 819 -14.92 -27.25 -4.15
C PHE A 819 -14.35 -28.58 -3.68
N SER A 820 -15.05 -29.21 -2.71
CA SER A 820 -14.70 -30.51 -2.17
C SER A 820 -15.89 -31.47 -2.31
N ALA A 821 -15.63 -32.70 -2.71
CA ALA A 821 -16.65 -33.74 -2.86
C ALA A 821 -16.03 -35.14 -2.68
N ARG A 822 -16.86 -36.16 -2.43
CA ARG A 822 -16.45 -37.55 -2.58
C ARG A 822 -16.63 -37.96 -4.04
N LEU A 823 -15.78 -38.83 -4.53
CA LEU A 823 -15.96 -39.49 -5.83
C LEU A 823 -16.57 -40.83 -5.61
N LYS A 824 -17.61 -41.18 -6.37
CA LYS A 824 -18.30 -42.47 -6.32
C LYS A 824 -18.32 -43.09 -7.71
N LEU A 825 -17.90 -44.33 -7.80
CA LEU A 825 -17.98 -45.11 -9.03
C LEU A 825 -19.39 -45.71 -9.18
N ASN A 826 -20.15 -45.18 -10.12
CA ASN A 826 -21.43 -45.79 -10.50
C ASN A 826 -21.15 -47.06 -11.31
N ARG A 827 -21.41 -48.25 -10.72
CA ARG A 827 -21.11 -49.56 -11.31
C ARG A 827 -22.14 -49.99 -12.38
N GLU A 828 -23.28 -49.33 -12.48
CA GLU A 828 -24.25 -49.57 -13.55
C GLU A 828 -23.86 -48.80 -14.82
N ALA A 829 -23.53 -47.53 -14.69
CA ALA A 829 -23.12 -46.66 -15.79
C ALA A 829 -21.59 -46.69 -16.07
N TRP A 830 -20.80 -47.28 -15.18
CA TRP A 830 -19.32 -47.33 -15.20
C TRP A 830 -18.69 -45.96 -15.34
N LYS A 831 -19.23 -44.98 -14.59
CA LYS A 831 -18.78 -43.59 -14.56
C LYS A 831 -18.52 -43.08 -13.15
N VAL A 832 -17.61 -42.15 -13.01
CA VAL A 832 -17.36 -41.50 -11.73
C VAL A 832 -18.28 -40.29 -11.57
N GLU A 833 -18.96 -40.27 -10.43
CA GLU A 833 -19.90 -39.20 -10.05
C GLU A 833 -19.37 -38.44 -8.83
N PHE A 834 -19.73 -37.16 -8.69
CA PHE A 834 -19.41 -36.35 -7.52
C PHE A 834 -20.57 -36.50 -6.50
N GLU A 835 -20.22 -36.92 -5.30
CA GLU A 835 -21.17 -37.00 -4.18
C GLU A 835 -20.92 -35.85 -3.21
N PHE A 836 -21.95 -35.05 -3.02
CA PHE A 836 -21.92 -33.91 -2.10
C PHE A 836 -22.66 -34.24 -0.81
N GLU A 837 -22.11 -33.85 0.35
CA GLU A 837 -22.81 -33.92 1.63
C GLU A 837 -24.07 -33.07 1.58
N LYS A 838 -25.22 -33.66 1.85
CA LYS A 838 -26.48 -32.92 2.05
C LYS A 838 -26.28 -32.05 3.30
N LYS A 839 -26.41 -30.75 3.16
CA LYS A 839 -26.57 -29.87 4.33
C LYS A 839 -27.78 -30.37 5.12
N ALA A 840 -27.56 -30.69 6.39
CA ALA A 840 -28.65 -30.93 7.32
C ALA A 840 -29.46 -29.61 7.39
N THR A 841 -30.68 -29.69 6.86
CA THR A 841 -31.67 -28.63 7.12
C THR A 841 -32.14 -28.84 8.54
N ASP A 842 -31.75 -27.93 9.43
CA ASP A 842 -32.34 -27.81 10.75
C ASP A 842 -33.85 -27.63 10.61
N ARG A 843 -34.59 -28.67 11.02
CA ARG A 843 -35.98 -28.56 11.43
C ARG A 843 -35.97 -28.60 12.96
N ALA A 844 -36.12 -27.43 13.56
CA ALA A 844 -36.99 -27.20 14.74
C ALA A 844 -36.96 -25.69 15.07
#